data_77a31a8da7a15d884a39f0bad53000d7
#
_entry.id   77a31a8da7a15d884a39f0bad53000d7
#
_cell.length_a   1.000
_cell.length_b   1.000
_cell.length_c   1.000
_cell.angle_alpha   90.00
_cell.angle_beta   90.00
_cell.angle_gamma   90.00
#
_symmetry.space_group_name_H-M   'P 1'
#
loop_
_entity.id
_entity.type
_entity.pdbx_description
1 polymer ?
#
loop_
_entity_poly.entity_id
_entity_poly.type
_entity_poly.pdbx_seq_one_letter_code
_entity_poly.pdbx_strand_id
1 'polypeptide(L)'
;MKTYRSLTQEEIQQLKERSCTAVDWDEIEVVENFKTDYIYHTRFSGKVRLGVFEDEFTLAGGMRKHSGLYHATLHNVTVGDNCCIENIKNYIANYIIGDYVFIENVDIILVDGRSKFGNGVEVAVLNETGGREVPIHDRLSAHQAYILALYRHRPELICRMKAIIDRYAEENASDTDTNGHHVTIVDAGYIKIVRIGDYCKIEGAGRLKNGSLNSNEQAPIHIGYGVVCDDFIISSGSNVEDGTMLTRCFISQACHLGHNYSASDSLFFSNCQEENGEACAIFAGPFTVTHHKSTLLIAGMFSFMNAGSGSNQSNHMYKLGPIHQGAMERGAKTTSDSYILWPARVGAFSLVMGRHVNHADTSNLPFSYLIEQQNTTYLVPGVNLRSVGTIRDAQKWPKRDKRKDPNRLDQINYNLLSPYTIQKMMKGRSILKELRKVSGETSETYSYQSAKIKNSSLNNGIRFYETAIHKFLGNSLIKRLEEVRFSSDEEIRARLIPDTEIGTGEWVDISGLIAPKSEIEKLMADIESGILTNVDQIHDRFVEMHRNYYTYEWTWAYGKMLEFYNLRSDEITAKDVIAIVKKWQEAVVGLDKMVYADAKKEFSLSAMTGFGADGSREEMEQDFEQVRGVFESNPFVTAVLQHIEAKTALGNELIERIASI
;
A
#
# COMPACT_ATOMS: atom_id res chain seq x y z
N MET A 1 -3.81 2.08 -38.30
CA MET A 1 -2.48 2.71 -38.48
C MET A 1 -2.69 3.92 -39.39
N LYS A 2 -2.23 5.14 -38.99
CA LYS A 2 -2.38 6.34 -39.80
C LYS A 2 -1.53 6.20 -41.07
N THR A 3 -2.05 6.63 -42.21
CA THR A 3 -1.30 6.68 -43.48
C THR A 3 -0.61 8.04 -43.59
N TYR A 4 0.66 8.02 -43.92
CA TYR A 4 1.48 9.22 -44.08
C TYR A 4 1.95 9.35 -45.54
N ARG A 5 2.09 10.59 -46.00
CA ARG A 5 2.67 10.99 -47.27
C ARG A 5 3.76 12.04 -47.09
N SER A 6 4.63 12.19 -48.07
CA SER A 6 5.58 13.31 -48.07
C SER A 6 4.86 14.66 -48.27
N LEU A 7 5.52 15.72 -47.82
CA LEU A 7 5.05 17.11 -48.02
C LEU A 7 5.05 17.45 -49.51
N THR A 8 4.07 18.21 -49.97
CA THR A 8 4.07 18.85 -51.28
C THR A 8 5.00 20.07 -51.32
N GLN A 9 5.43 20.47 -52.47
CA GLN A 9 6.26 21.68 -52.63
C GLN A 9 5.54 22.96 -52.13
N GLU A 10 4.24 23.00 -52.30
CA GLU A 10 3.41 24.12 -51.79
C GLU A 10 3.41 24.15 -50.23
N GLU A 11 3.20 23.01 -49.60
CA GLU A 11 3.26 22.89 -48.12
C GLU A 11 4.64 23.27 -47.61
N ILE A 12 5.72 22.82 -48.26
CA ILE A 12 7.10 23.19 -47.87
C ILE A 12 7.30 24.72 -47.99
N GLN A 13 6.78 25.36 -49.04
CA GLN A 13 6.89 26.80 -49.23
C GLN A 13 6.11 27.55 -48.15
N GLN A 14 4.89 27.12 -47.80
CA GLN A 14 4.07 27.70 -46.73
C GLN A 14 4.76 27.58 -45.36
N LEU A 15 5.35 26.42 -45.06
CA LEU A 15 6.11 26.23 -43.84
C LEU A 15 7.34 27.15 -43.74
N LYS A 16 8.08 27.32 -44.85
CA LYS A 16 9.20 28.28 -44.90
C LYS A 16 8.76 29.72 -44.67
N GLU A 17 7.63 30.11 -45.23
CA GLU A 17 7.04 31.46 -45.00
C GLU A 17 6.66 31.68 -43.56
N ARG A 18 6.30 30.63 -42.80
CA ARG A 18 6.06 30.66 -41.36
C ARG A 18 7.33 30.44 -40.50
N SER A 19 8.51 30.68 -41.11
CA SER A 19 9.82 30.57 -40.45
C SER A 19 10.14 29.15 -39.95
N CYS A 20 9.60 28.14 -40.59
CA CYS A 20 9.98 26.75 -40.30
C CYS A 20 11.21 26.34 -41.11
N THR A 21 12.02 25.44 -40.57
CA THR A 21 13.24 24.95 -41.21
C THR A 21 13.32 23.44 -41.03
N ALA A 22 13.91 22.72 -42.03
CA ALA A 22 14.22 21.33 -41.92
C ALA A 22 15.66 21.05 -42.37
N VAL A 23 16.30 20.06 -41.77
CA VAL A 23 17.59 19.55 -42.27
C VAL A 23 17.37 18.88 -43.64
N ASP A 24 16.33 18.09 -43.74
CA ASP A 24 15.87 17.48 -44.98
C ASP A 24 14.33 17.46 -44.99
N TRP A 25 13.71 18.10 -45.97
CA TRP A 25 12.24 18.16 -46.11
C TRP A 25 11.64 16.81 -46.56
N ASP A 26 12.41 15.97 -47.22
CA ASP A 26 11.96 14.67 -47.69
C ASP A 26 11.79 13.64 -46.54
N GLU A 27 12.38 13.89 -45.38
CA GLU A 27 12.20 13.07 -44.21
C GLU A 27 10.94 13.43 -43.39
N ILE A 28 10.17 14.46 -43.84
CA ILE A 28 8.95 14.87 -43.14
C ILE A 28 7.74 14.27 -43.81
N GLU A 29 7.01 13.46 -43.09
CA GLU A 29 5.79 12.78 -43.52
C GLU A 29 4.57 13.40 -42.78
N VAL A 30 3.46 13.56 -43.48
CA VAL A 30 2.23 14.15 -42.93
C VAL A 30 1.01 13.27 -43.29
N VAL A 31 -0.06 13.37 -42.49
CA VAL A 31 -1.33 12.71 -42.79
C VAL A 31 -1.98 13.33 -44.03
N GLU A 32 -2.90 12.60 -44.71
CA GLU A 32 -3.51 13.01 -45.98
C GLU A 32 -4.18 14.40 -45.92
N ASN A 33 -4.89 14.69 -44.85
CA ASN A 33 -5.62 15.96 -44.63
C ASN A 33 -4.82 17.01 -43.85
N PHE A 34 -3.49 16.94 -43.87
CA PHE A 34 -2.59 17.87 -43.20
C PHE A 34 -2.78 19.30 -43.68
N LYS A 35 -2.67 20.26 -42.74
CA LYS A 35 -2.69 21.70 -42.99
C LYS A 35 -1.51 22.38 -42.27
N THR A 36 -0.92 23.37 -42.92
CA THR A 36 0.26 24.09 -42.40
C THR A 36 -0.09 25.26 -41.49
N ASP A 37 -1.39 25.59 -41.32
CA ASP A 37 -1.86 26.88 -40.73
C ASP A 37 -1.39 27.17 -39.33
N TYR A 38 -1.16 26.17 -38.52
CA TYR A 38 -0.80 26.29 -37.11
C TYR A 38 0.61 25.79 -36.79
N ILE A 39 1.56 25.92 -37.74
CA ILE A 39 2.96 25.55 -37.56
C ILE A 39 3.85 26.74 -37.83
N TYR A 40 4.52 27.25 -36.78
CA TYR A 40 5.36 28.44 -36.84
C TYR A 40 6.69 28.23 -36.11
N HIS A 41 7.77 28.83 -36.66
CA HIS A 41 9.08 28.85 -36.02
C HIS A 41 9.58 27.48 -35.53
N THR A 42 9.25 26.42 -36.27
CA THR A 42 9.57 25.05 -35.90
C THR A 42 10.72 24.53 -36.74
N ARG A 43 11.69 23.88 -36.08
CA ARG A 43 12.82 23.21 -36.73
C ARG A 43 12.64 21.70 -36.71
N PHE A 44 12.76 21.10 -37.88
CA PHE A 44 12.65 19.66 -38.08
C PHE A 44 14.01 19.03 -38.40
N SER A 45 14.25 17.82 -37.91
CA SER A 45 15.46 17.03 -38.15
C SER A 45 15.15 15.54 -38.07
N GLY A 46 15.76 14.73 -38.94
CA GLY A 46 15.48 13.30 -39.04
C GLY A 46 14.02 13.03 -39.39
N LYS A 47 13.56 11.82 -39.17
CA LYS A 47 12.21 11.39 -39.55
C LYS A 47 11.14 12.00 -38.65
N VAL A 48 10.34 12.92 -39.19
CA VAL A 48 9.25 13.56 -38.46
C VAL A 48 7.92 13.23 -39.13
N ARG A 49 6.93 12.84 -38.31
CA ARG A 49 5.56 12.57 -38.73
C ARG A 49 4.58 13.49 -38.03
N LEU A 50 3.68 14.15 -38.78
CA LEU A 50 2.73 15.09 -38.22
C LEU A 50 1.29 14.65 -38.52
N GLY A 51 0.45 14.73 -37.45
CA GLY A 51 -1.00 14.61 -37.53
C GLY A 51 -1.69 15.91 -37.97
N VAL A 52 -2.99 16.01 -37.75
CA VAL A 52 -3.78 17.23 -38.00
C VAL A 52 -3.79 18.15 -36.76
N PHE A 53 -4.01 19.45 -36.98
CA PHE A 53 -4.16 20.46 -35.93
C PHE A 53 -5.44 21.25 -36.19
N GLU A 54 -6.58 20.77 -35.71
CA GLU A 54 -7.92 21.31 -35.99
C GLU A 54 -8.71 21.71 -34.76
N ASP A 55 -8.19 21.41 -33.55
CA ASP A 55 -8.88 21.62 -32.28
C ASP A 55 -8.21 22.68 -31.41
N GLU A 56 -8.91 23.10 -30.36
CA GLU A 56 -8.44 24.10 -29.40
C GLU A 56 -8.39 23.51 -27.97
N PHE A 57 -7.38 23.93 -27.21
CA PHE A 57 -7.29 23.69 -25.78
C PHE A 57 -7.92 24.89 -25.02
N THR A 58 -8.67 24.57 -23.98
CA THR A 58 -9.14 25.58 -23.01
C THR A 58 -8.26 25.54 -21.77
N LEU A 59 -7.48 26.58 -21.55
CA LEU A 59 -6.57 26.71 -20.42
C LEU A 59 -7.26 27.31 -19.20
N ALA A 60 -6.57 27.32 -18.05
CA ALA A 60 -7.03 28.01 -16.85
C ALA A 60 -7.39 29.47 -17.14
N GLY A 61 -8.48 29.95 -16.54
CA GLY A 61 -8.99 31.30 -16.81
C GLY A 61 -9.79 31.42 -18.11
N GLY A 62 -10.01 30.34 -18.85
CA GLY A 62 -10.84 30.33 -20.07
C GLY A 62 -10.10 30.78 -21.34
N MET A 63 -8.77 30.90 -21.30
CA MET A 63 -7.98 31.21 -22.48
C MET A 63 -8.03 30.04 -23.47
N ARG A 64 -8.27 30.30 -24.73
CA ARG A 64 -8.23 29.34 -25.81
C ARG A 64 -6.90 29.33 -26.52
N LYS A 65 -6.38 28.18 -26.83
CA LYS A 65 -5.14 27.99 -27.57
C LYS A 65 -5.34 26.90 -28.63
N HIS A 66 -5.06 27.24 -29.87
CA HIS A 66 -5.21 26.28 -30.97
C HIS A 66 -4.10 25.23 -30.95
N SER A 67 -4.44 23.99 -31.30
CA SER A 67 -3.46 22.93 -31.54
C SER A 67 -2.47 23.36 -32.64
N GLY A 68 -1.22 22.94 -32.52
CA GLY A 68 -0.19 23.35 -33.48
C GLY A 68 1.23 23.19 -32.90
N LEU A 69 2.21 23.64 -33.70
CA LEU A 69 3.62 23.65 -33.33
C LEU A 69 4.15 25.09 -33.36
N TYR A 70 4.67 25.57 -32.22
CA TYR A 70 5.11 26.93 -32.05
C TYR A 70 6.46 27.01 -31.32
N HIS A 71 7.50 27.54 -31.98
CA HIS A 71 8.82 27.64 -31.38
C HIS A 71 9.35 26.30 -30.82
N ALA A 72 9.37 25.27 -31.67
CA ALA A 72 9.79 23.92 -31.29
C ALA A 72 10.94 23.40 -32.16
N THR A 73 11.76 22.53 -31.62
CA THR A 73 12.75 21.74 -32.36
C THR A 73 12.45 20.25 -32.17
N LEU A 74 12.16 19.54 -33.26
CA LEU A 74 11.76 18.14 -33.26
C LEU A 74 12.77 17.30 -34.05
N HIS A 75 13.26 16.21 -33.45
CA HIS A 75 14.19 15.26 -34.06
C HIS A 75 13.69 13.82 -33.91
N ASN A 76 13.42 13.15 -35.00
CA ASN A 76 12.85 11.78 -35.01
C ASN A 76 11.57 11.68 -34.16
N VAL A 77 10.58 12.52 -34.40
CA VAL A 77 9.36 12.61 -33.59
C VAL A 77 8.12 12.32 -34.44
N THR A 78 7.23 11.50 -33.93
CA THR A 78 5.86 11.42 -34.44
C THR A 78 4.94 12.24 -33.54
N VAL A 79 4.19 13.18 -34.11
CA VAL A 79 3.20 14.02 -33.41
C VAL A 79 1.81 13.55 -33.80
N GLY A 80 0.98 13.22 -32.84
CA GLY A 80 -0.41 12.83 -33.02
C GLY A 80 -1.32 13.96 -33.44
N ASP A 81 -2.62 13.68 -33.50
CA ASP A 81 -3.62 14.69 -33.88
C ASP A 81 -3.91 15.65 -32.73
N ASN A 82 -4.18 16.90 -33.09
CA ASN A 82 -4.62 17.96 -32.19
C ASN A 82 -3.69 18.19 -30.98
N CYS A 83 -2.37 18.01 -31.19
CA CYS A 83 -1.38 18.36 -30.19
C CYS A 83 -1.08 19.87 -30.19
N CYS A 84 -0.71 20.41 -29.05
CA CYS A 84 -0.13 21.75 -28.95
C CYS A 84 1.27 21.63 -28.35
N ILE A 85 2.30 21.97 -29.11
CA ILE A 85 3.71 21.93 -28.67
C ILE A 85 4.29 23.33 -28.84
N GLU A 86 4.62 23.97 -27.72
CA GLU A 86 5.05 25.37 -27.75
C GLU A 86 6.20 25.66 -26.80
N ASN A 87 7.09 26.56 -27.21
CA ASN A 87 8.22 27.06 -26.42
C ASN A 87 9.11 25.95 -25.87
N ILE A 88 9.59 25.08 -26.77
CA ILE A 88 10.58 24.06 -26.42
C ILE A 88 11.96 24.72 -26.45
N LYS A 89 12.59 24.88 -25.29
CA LYS A 89 13.85 25.63 -25.13
C LYS A 89 15.03 24.97 -25.86
N ASN A 90 15.09 23.62 -25.84
CA ASN A 90 16.11 22.87 -26.56
C ASN A 90 15.49 22.03 -27.68
N TYR A 91 15.07 20.79 -27.42
CA TYR A 91 14.45 19.92 -28.42
C TYR A 91 13.65 18.79 -27.80
N ILE A 92 12.79 18.19 -28.64
CA ILE A 92 12.17 16.89 -28.38
C ILE A 92 12.79 15.89 -29.36
N ALA A 93 13.26 14.73 -28.87
CA ALA A 93 13.93 13.72 -29.70
C ALA A 93 13.51 12.29 -29.38
N ASN A 94 13.31 11.51 -30.45
CA ASN A 94 13.03 10.06 -30.39
C ASN A 94 11.76 9.73 -29.58
N TYR A 95 10.66 10.48 -29.83
CA TYR A 95 9.36 10.28 -29.17
C TYR A 95 8.22 10.10 -30.16
N ILE A 96 7.27 9.27 -29.76
CA ILE A 96 5.94 9.18 -30.36
C ILE A 96 4.96 9.89 -29.41
N ILE A 97 4.47 11.04 -29.80
CA ILE A 97 3.52 11.86 -29.05
C ILE A 97 2.11 11.46 -29.47
N GLY A 98 1.28 11.05 -28.52
CA GLY A 98 -0.12 10.64 -28.75
C GLY A 98 -1.02 11.81 -29.19
N ASP A 99 -2.31 11.55 -29.35
CA ASP A 99 -3.26 12.57 -29.73
C ASP A 99 -3.65 13.47 -28.54
N TYR A 100 -4.01 14.74 -28.77
CA TYR A 100 -4.45 15.69 -27.76
C TYR A 100 -3.42 15.96 -26.66
N VAL A 101 -2.13 15.90 -26.98
CA VAL A 101 -1.04 16.19 -26.03
C VAL A 101 -0.74 17.68 -26.01
N PHE A 102 -0.61 18.25 -24.82
CA PHE A 102 -0.25 19.63 -24.58
C PHE A 102 1.13 19.74 -23.94
N ILE A 103 2.10 20.32 -24.65
CA ILE A 103 3.49 20.52 -24.18
C ILE A 103 3.82 22.00 -24.30
N GLU A 104 4.13 22.65 -23.18
CA GLU A 104 4.46 24.06 -23.18
C GLU A 104 5.62 24.37 -22.22
N ASN A 105 6.55 25.22 -22.67
CA ASN A 105 7.63 25.76 -21.85
C ASN A 105 8.50 24.67 -21.19
N VAL A 106 8.96 23.71 -21.99
CA VAL A 106 9.77 22.55 -21.55
C VAL A 106 11.21 22.71 -22.03
N ASP A 107 12.19 22.35 -21.18
CA ASP A 107 13.60 22.43 -21.57
C ASP A 107 13.94 21.38 -22.62
N ILE A 108 13.76 20.09 -22.30
CA ILE A 108 14.14 19.00 -23.21
C ILE A 108 13.34 17.72 -22.89
N ILE A 109 12.94 17.00 -23.94
CA ILE A 109 12.36 15.67 -23.84
C ILE A 109 13.11 14.75 -24.81
N LEU A 110 13.76 13.69 -24.32
CA LEU A 110 14.52 12.80 -25.21
C LEU A 110 14.60 11.35 -24.73
N VAL A 111 14.70 10.45 -25.70
CA VAL A 111 15.26 9.11 -25.51
C VAL A 111 16.64 9.06 -26.16
N ASP A 112 17.62 8.50 -25.44
CA ASP A 112 19.00 8.41 -25.86
C ASP A 112 19.45 6.93 -25.87
N GLY A 113 19.24 6.30 -26.99
CA GLY A 113 19.51 4.89 -27.22
C GLY A 113 18.46 3.92 -26.65
N ARG A 114 18.73 2.61 -26.80
CA ARG A 114 17.83 1.57 -26.32
C ARG A 114 17.71 1.58 -24.80
N SER A 115 16.49 1.65 -24.32
CA SER A 115 16.19 1.86 -22.90
C SER A 115 15.03 1.00 -22.44
N LYS A 116 15.00 0.67 -21.14
CA LYS A 116 13.98 -0.14 -20.46
C LYS A 116 13.02 0.71 -19.61
N PHE A 117 13.19 2.03 -19.59
CA PHE A 117 12.32 3.00 -18.91
C PHE A 117 12.08 2.66 -17.45
N GLY A 118 13.14 2.44 -16.68
CA GLY A 118 13.08 2.06 -15.28
C GLY A 118 12.85 0.57 -15.00
N ASN A 119 12.35 -0.20 -15.97
CA ASN A 119 12.13 -1.64 -15.78
C ASN A 119 13.48 -2.37 -15.64
N GLY A 120 13.60 -3.22 -14.60
CA GLY A 120 14.81 -3.96 -14.29
C GLY A 120 15.81 -3.19 -13.41
N VAL A 121 15.54 -1.94 -13.04
CA VAL A 121 16.34 -1.22 -12.04
C VAL A 121 16.26 -1.97 -10.71
N GLU A 122 17.41 -2.30 -10.14
CA GLU A 122 17.48 -2.96 -8.84
C GLU A 122 17.42 -1.96 -7.70
N VAL A 123 16.46 -2.16 -6.79
CA VAL A 123 16.23 -1.35 -5.60
C VAL A 123 16.71 -2.12 -4.37
N ALA A 124 17.70 -1.60 -3.66
CA ALA A 124 18.31 -2.24 -2.50
C ALA A 124 17.48 -2.01 -1.23
N VAL A 125 16.42 -2.78 -1.03
CA VAL A 125 15.51 -2.64 0.11
C VAL A 125 16.02 -3.36 1.36
N LEU A 126 15.58 -2.91 2.54
CA LEU A 126 15.82 -3.49 3.87
C LEU A 126 17.27 -3.47 4.33
N ASN A 127 18.21 -3.12 3.48
CA ASN A 127 19.62 -3.09 3.80
C ASN A 127 20.32 -2.08 2.89
N GLU A 128 20.82 -1.00 3.45
CA GLU A 128 21.49 0.07 2.70
C GLU A 128 22.77 -0.41 1.98
N THR A 129 23.38 -1.51 2.44
CA THR A 129 24.55 -2.10 1.80
C THR A 129 24.22 -3.16 0.74
N GLY A 130 22.94 -3.36 0.43
CA GLY A 130 22.49 -4.31 -0.58
C GLY A 130 22.29 -5.75 -0.05
N GLY A 131 22.05 -6.68 -0.97
CA GLY A 131 21.82 -8.10 -0.69
C GLY A 131 20.35 -8.52 -0.75
N ARG A 132 19.43 -7.55 -0.91
CA ARG A 132 17.98 -7.80 -1.07
C ARG A 132 17.39 -7.00 -2.22
N GLU A 133 18.15 -6.81 -3.27
CA GLU A 133 17.75 -6.03 -4.45
C GLU A 133 16.50 -6.61 -5.09
N VAL A 134 15.51 -5.75 -5.28
CA VAL A 134 14.26 -6.05 -6.00
C VAL A 134 14.32 -5.33 -7.34
N PRO A 135 14.38 -6.05 -8.47
CA PRO A 135 14.23 -5.41 -9.78
C PRO A 135 12.80 -4.91 -9.94
N ILE A 136 12.64 -3.59 -10.09
CA ILE A 136 11.33 -2.97 -10.28
C ILE A 136 10.85 -3.14 -11.72
N HIS A 137 9.53 -3.21 -11.90
CA HIS A 137 8.90 -3.26 -13.23
C HIS A 137 7.44 -2.78 -13.14
N ASP A 138 6.85 -2.43 -14.28
CA ASP A 138 5.52 -1.81 -14.36
C ASP A 138 4.39 -2.64 -13.72
N ARG A 139 4.57 -3.95 -13.60
CA ARG A 139 3.61 -4.91 -13.02
C ARG A 139 3.97 -5.38 -11.62
N LEU A 140 4.92 -4.72 -10.95
CA LEU A 140 5.37 -5.12 -9.61
C LEU A 140 4.26 -4.94 -8.57
N SER A 141 3.99 -5.99 -7.81
CA SER A 141 3.11 -5.97 -6.63
C SER A 141 3.91 -6.08 -5.34
N ALA A 142 3.31 -5.64 -4.22
CA ALA A 142 3.85 -5.82 -2.88
C ALA A 142 4.18 -7.30 -2.59
N HIS A 143 3.35 -8.21 -3.10
CA HIS A 143 3.48 -9.65 -2.87
C HIS A 143 4.69 -10.25 -3.57
N GLN A 144 4.89 -9.87 -4.84
CA GLN A 144 6.05 -10.29 -5.62
C GLN A 144 7.34 -9.71 -5.03
N ALA A 145 7.34 -8.43 -4.69
CA ALA A 145 8.48 -7.77 -4.03
C ALA A 145 8.81 -8.40 -2.67
N TYR A 146 7.78 -8.77 -1.89
CA TYR A 146 7.95 -9.48 -0.61
C TYR A 146 8.69 -10.82 -0.79
N ILE A 147 8.30 -11.62 -1.78
CA ILE A 147 8.97 -12.89 -2.09
C ILE A 147 10.43 -12.63 -2.52
N LEU A 148 10.65 -11.69 -3.43
CA LEU A 148 12.00 -11.32 -3.90
C LEU A 148 12.91 -10.85 -2.76
N ALA A 149 12.42 -10.04 -1.85
CA ALA A 149 13.21 -9.48 -0.75
C ALA A 149 13.46 -10.49 0.38
N LEU A 150 12.47 -11.30 0.77
CA LEU A 150 12.49 -12.06 2.02
C LEU A 150 12.70 -13.56 1.85
N TYR A 151 12.55 -14.13 0.65
CA TYR A 151 12.77 -15.56 0.38
C TYR A 151 14.14 -15.87 -0.23
N ARG A 152 15.16 -15.07 0.14
CA ARG A 152 16.56 -15.24 -0.36
C ARG A 152 17.19 -16.59 -0.01
N HIS A 153 16.62 -17.34 0.94
CA HIS A 153 16.98 -18.71 1.26
C HIS A 153 16.55 -19.72 0.19
N ARG A 154 15.82 -19.29 -0.86
CA ARG A 154 15.44 -20.08 -2.04
C ARG A 154 16.12 -19.50 -3.30
N PRO A 155 17.40 -19.75 -3.52
CA PRO A 155 18.16 -19.09 -4.58
C PRO A 155 17.64 -19.40 -5.99
N GLU A 156 17.14 -20.62 -6.25
CA GLU A 156 16.56 -20.98 -7.53
C GLU A 156 15.29 -20.14 -7.84
N LEU A 157 14.40 -19.98 -6.85
CA LEU A 157 13.22 -19.10 -6.97
C LEU A 157 13.63 -17.69 -7.35
N ILE A 158 14.58 -17.11 -6.63
CA ILE A 158 15.01 -15.73 -6.87
C ILE A 158 15.65 -15.59 -8.27
N CYS A 159 16.47 -16.57 -8.66
CA CYS A 159 17.06 -16.59 -10.00
C CYS A 159 15.99 -16.64 -11.11
N ARG A 160 14.98 -17.51 -10.95
CA ARG A 160 13.86 -17.62 -11.90
C ARG A 160 13.01 -16.35 -11.96
N MET A 161 12.66 -15.79 -10.82
CA MET A 161 11.90 -14.54 -10.75
C MET A 161 12.64 -13.39 -11.42
N LYS A 162 13.95 -13.22 -11.15
CA LYS A 162 14.77 -12.21 -11.81
C LYS A 162 14.81 -12.42 -13.34
N ALA A 163 14.98 -13.66 -13.80
CA ALA A 163 14.97 -13.98 -15.23
C ALA A 163 13.63 -13.66 -15.91
N ILE A 164 12.50 -13.87 -15.24
CA ILE A 164 11.17 -13.48 -15.72
C ILE A 164 11.07 -11.95 -15.86
N ILE A 165 11.54 -11.21 -14.85
CA ILE A 165 11.51 -9.74 -14.85
C ILE A 165 12.47 -9.17 -15.89
N ASP A 166 13.67 -9.73 -16.04
CA ASP A 166 14.63 -9.30 -17.06
C ASP A 166 14.07 -9.47 -18.48
N ARG A 167 13.36 -10.57 -18.72
CA ARG A 167 12.66 -10.80 -19.99
C ARG A 167 11.57 -9.75 -20.20
N TYR A 168 10.72 -9.52 -19.21
CA TYR A 168 9.69 -8.48 -19.26
C TYR A 168 10.30 -7.10 -19.57
N ALA A 169 11.39 -6.75 -18.90
CA ALA A 169 12.08 -5.48 -19.10
C ALA A 169 12.66 -5.39 -20.51
N GLU A 170 13.21 -6.49 -21.05
CA GLU A 170 13.77 -6.52 -22.41
C GLU A 170 12.69 -6.44 -23.51
N GLU A 171 11.56 -7.09 -23.31
CA GLU A 171 10.40 -7.01 -24.20
C GLU A 171 9.81 -5.59 -24.29
N ASN A 172 9.95 -4.79 -23.21
CA ASN A 172 9.51 -3.41 -23.14
C ASN A 172 10.62 -2.39 -23.50
N ALA A 173 11.80 -2.84 -23.87
CA ALA A 173 12.90 -1.96 -24.24
C ALA A 173 12.73 -1.37 -25.65
N SER A 174 13.04 -0.08 -25.81
CA SER A 174 12.94 0.63 -27.10
C SER A 174 13.98 1.73 -27.21
N ASP A 175 14.27 2.12 -28.47
CA ASP A 175 15.07 3.30 -28.82
C ASP A 175 14.22 4.58 -28.94
N THR A 176 12.89 4.41 -28.94
CA THR A 176 11.90 5.49 -28.97
C THR A 176 10.88 5.26 -27.87
N ASP A 177 10.33 6.32 -27.35
CA ASP A 177 9.27 6.21 -26.33
C ASP A 177 7.97 6.88 -26.74
N THR A 178 6.94 6.66 -25.92
CA THR A 178 5.62 7.20 -26.15
C THR A 178 5.22 8.16 -25.02
N ASN A 179 4.72 9.33 -25.41
CA ASN A 179 3.78 10.08 -24.59
C ASN A 179 2.39 9.63 -25.02
N GLY A 180 1.61 9.13 -24.09
CA GLY A 180 0.25 8.67 -24.32
C GLY A 180 -0.68 9.77 -24.82
N HIS A 181 -1.95 9.47 -24.94
CA HIS A 181 -2.97 10.43 -25.33
C HIS A 181 -3.37 11.35 -24.16
N HIS A 182 -3.81 12.58 -24.45
CA HIS A 182 -4.29 13.57 -23.47
C HIS A 182 -3.27 13.90 -22.36
N VAL A 183 -1.98 13.81 -22.65
CA VAL A 183 -0.89 14.15 -21.72
C VAL A 183 -0.71 15.69 -21.68
N THR A 184 -0.46 16.21 -20.50
CA THR A 184 -0.11 17.63 -20.31
C THR A 184 1.27 17.74 -19.68
N ILE A 185 2.20 18.47 -20.30
CA ILE A 185 3.56 18.73 -19.80
C ILE A 185 3.81 20.25 -19.87
N VAL A 186 3.86 20.89 -18.72
CA VAL A 186 4.06 22.35 -18.67
C VAL A 186 5.16 22.73 -17.68
N ASP A 187 5.94 23.76 -18.04
CA ASP A 187 7.00 24.32 -17.20
C ASP A 187 8.04 23.29 -16.70
N ALA A 188 8.25 22.19 -17.44
CA ALA A 188 9.13 21.12 -17.02
C ALA A 188 10.57 21.34 -17.51
N GLY A 189 11.53 20.91 -16.69
CA GLY A 189 12.94 20.96 -17.02
C GLY A 189 13.36 19.77 -17.90
N TYR A 190 14.10 18.83 -17.32
CA TYR A 190 14.76 17.74 -18.04
C TYR A 190 13.97 16.43 -17.94
N ILE A 191 13.44 15.97 -19.08
CA ILE A 191 12.75 14.68 -19.21
C ILE A 191 13.57 13.78 -20.15
N LYS A 192 14.22 12.75 -19.58
CA LYS A 192 15.08 11.84 -20.35
C LYS A 192 14.74 10.38 -20.10
N ILE A 193 14.42 9.65 -21.16
CA ILE A 193 14.15 8.20 -21.08
C ILE A 193 12.98 7.95 -20.12
N VAL A 194 11.84 8.60 -20.36
CA VAL A 194 10.65 8.48 -19.51
C VAL A 194 9.44 8.13 -20.35
N ARG A 195 8.89 6.92 -20.13
CA ARG A 195 7.61 6.49 -20.70
C ARG A 195 6.48 7.17 -19.97
N ILE A 196 5.59 7.84 -20.70
CA ILE A 196 4.48 8.61 -20.12
C ILE A 196 3.17 8.02 -20.62
N GLY A 197 2.36 7.48 -19.73
CA GLY A 197 1.03 6.94 -20.02
C GLY A 197 -0.02 8.00 -20.29
N ASP A 198 -1.20 7.56 -20.72
CA ASP A 198 -2.33 8.43 -21.07
C ASP A 198 -2.78 9.28 -19.89
N TYR A 199 -3.31 10.48 -20.18
CA TYR A 199 -3.86 11.42 -19.19
C TYR A 199 -2.89 11.84 -18.08
N CYS A 200 -1.59 11.61 -18.25
CA CYS A 200 -0.58 12.03 -17.28
C CYS A 200 -0.45 13.56 -17.30
N LYS A 201 -0.29 14.15 -16.11
CA LYS A 201 -0.09 15.58 -15.92
C LYS A 201 1.25 15.85 -15.25
N ILE A 202 2.14 16.62 -15.91
CA ILE A 202 3.47 17.01 -15.42
C ILE A 202 3.52 18.54 -15.40
N GLU A 203 3.63 19.12 -14.22
CA GLU A 203 3.66 20.57 -14.02
C GLU A 203 4.88 20.98 -13.20
N GLY A 204 5.82 21.68 -13.81
CA GLY A 204 6.97 22.25 -13.11
C GLY A 204 7.98 21.24 -12.59
N ALA A 205 8.00 20.03 -13.10
CA ALA A 205 9.00 19.01 -12.71
C ALA A 205 10.41 19.48 -13.08
N GLY A 206 11.35 19.36 -12.15
CA GLY A 206 12.74 19.76 -12.36
C GLY A 206 13.51 18.76 -13.23
N ARG A 207 13.45 17.46 -12.88
CA ARG A 207 14.10 16.39 -13.64
C ARG A 207 13.38 15.07 -13.48
N LEU A 208 13.12 14.40 -14.59
CA LEU A 208 12.65 13.03 -14.64
C LEU A 208 13.61 12.24 -15.55
N LYS A 209 14.21 11.16 -15.02
CA LYS A 209 15.21 10.40 -15.77
C LYS A 209 15.07 8.90 -15.54
N ASN A 210 15.05 8.14 -16.63
CA ASN A 210 14.98 6.69 -16.66
C ASN A 210 13.81 6.14 -15.84
N GLY A 211 12.58 6.30 -16.34
CA GLY A 211 11.39 5.87 -15.61
C GLY A 211 10.16 5.64 -16.45
N SER A 212 9.12 5.14 -15.78
CA SER A 212 7.76 4.97 -16.33
C SER A 212 6.75 5.68 -15.45
N LEU A 213 5.81 6.36 -16.10
CA LEU A 213 4.61 6.95 -15.52
C LEU A 213 3.40 6.16 -16.07
N ASN A 214 2.96 5.14 -15.37
CA ASN A 214 1.92 4.19 -15.82
C ASN A 214 0.51 4.77 -15.62
N SER A 215 0.27 5.94 -16.18
CA SER A 215 -0.97 6.70 -16.11
C SER A 215 -2.04 6.16 -17.07
N ASN A 216 -3.31 6.33 -16.72
CA ASN A 216 -4.45 6.04 -17.58
C ASN A 216 -5.64 6.95 -17.26
N GLU A 217 -6.69 6.91 -18.08
CA GLU A 217 -7.86 7.77 -17.96
C GLU A 217 -8.59 7.63 -16.61
N GLN A 218 -8.73 6.40 -16.10
CA GLN A 218 -9.44 6.13 -14.85
C GLN A 218 -8.64 6.56 -13.62
N ALA A 219 -7.32 6.54 -13.74
CA ALA A 219 -6.38 6.80 -12.66
C ALA A 219 -5.15 7.58 -13.17
N PRO A 220 -5.31 8.86 -13.51
CA PRO A 220 -4.22 9.69 -14.02
C PRO A 220 -3.15 9.92 -12.95
N ILE A 221 -1.90 10.06 -13.40
CA ILE A 221 -0.75 10.45 -12.58
C ILE A 221 -0.58 11.96 -12.62
N HIS A 222 -0.24 12.55 -11.48
CA HIS A 222 0.20 13.93 -11.38
C HIS A 222 1.62 14.04 -10.84
N ILE A 223 2.49 14.75 -11.59
CA ILE A 223 3.84 15.11 -11.17
C ILE A 223 3.89 16.62 -11.03
N GLY A 224 4.13 17.11 -9.83
CA GLY A 224 4.07 18.53 -9.50
C GLY A 224 5.42 19.24 -9.51
N TYR A 225 5.38 20.49 -9.04
CA TYR A 225 6.51 21.42 -9.08
C TYR A 225 7.72 20.94 -8.26
N GLY A 226 8.90 21.12 -8.85
CA GLY A 226 10.18 20.87 -8.20
C GLY A 226 10.53 19.38 -8.03
N VAL A 227 9.72 18.47 -8.54
CA VAL A 227 9.95 17.03 -8.44
C VAL A 227 11.21 16.61 -9.20
N VAL A 228 12.02 15.76 -8.56
CA VAL A 228 13.22 15.15 -9.15
C VAL A 228 13.15 13.65 -8.97
N CYS A 229 13.11 12.90 -10.08
CA CYS A 229 13.09 11.44 -10.06
C CYS A 229 14.16 10.86 -10.98
N ASP A 230 14.99 9.97 -10.45
CA ASP A 230 15.97 9.20 -11.19
C ASP A 230 15.76 7.69 -10.95
N ASP A 231 15.73 6.87 -12.00
CA ASP A 231 15.57 5.41 -11.93
C ASP A 231 14.29 5.01 -11.20
N PHE A 232 13.14 5.26 -11.78
CA PHE A 232 11.86 5.18 -11.09
C PHE A 232 10.76 4.51 -11.91
N ILE A 233 9.72 4.00 -11.20
CA ILE A 233 8.43 3.66 -11.77
C ILE A 233 7.35 4.24 -10.88
N ILE A 234 6.37 4.94 -11.46
CA ILE A 234 5.20 5.48 -10.77
C ILE A 234 3.95 4.91 -11.43
N SER A 235 3.10 4.27 -10.62
CA SER A 235 1.89 3.61 -11.09
C SER A 235 0.65 4.50 -10.98
N SER A 236 -0.41 4.08 -11.63
CA SER A 236 -1.66 4.82 -11.85
C SER A 236 -2.29 5.41 -10.59
N GLY A 237 -2.83 6.61 -10.73
CA GLY A 237 -3.52 7.34 -9.68
C GLY A 237 -2.64 7.94 -8.60
N SER A 238 -1.32 7.92 -8.78
CA SER A 238 -0.38 8.48 -7.82
C SER A 238 -0.08 9.95 -8.07
N ASN A 239 0.14 10.69 -6.99
CA ASN A 239 0.57 12.08 -7.01
C ASN A 239 1.96 12.19 -6.38
N VAL A 240 2.90 12.79 -7.11
CA VAL A 240 4.25 13.10 -6.60
C VAL A 240 4.50 14.58 -6.85
N GLU A 241 4.62 15.36 -5.78
CA GLU A 241 4.57 16.82 -5.89
C GLU A 241 5.45 17.54 -4.87
N ASP A 242 5.46 18.86 -4.94
CA ASP A 242 6.06 19.77 -3.95
C ASP A 242 7.52 19.46 -3.61
N GLY A 243 8.39 19.38 -4.61
CA GLY A 243 9.84 19.22 -4.41
C GLY A 243 10.27 17.83 -3.93
N THR A 244 9.44 16.82 -4.10
CA THR A 244 9.78 15.44 -3.78
C THR A 244 10.99 14.95 -4.61
N MET A 245 11.92 14.25 -3.95
CA MET A 245 13.14 13.70 -4.58
C MET A 245 13.19 12.18 -4.43
N LEU A 246 13.24 11.46 -5.55
CA LEU A 246 13.26 10.00 -5.61
C LEU A 246 14.48 9.49 -6.39
N THR A 247 15.17 8.50 -5.86
CA THR A 247 16.26 7.83 -6.56
C THR A 247 16.17 6.32 -6.36
N ARG A 248 16.06 5.55 -7.44
CA ARG A 248 15.81 4.10 -7.43
C ARG A 248 14.61 3.75 -6.55
N CYS A 249 13.43 4.24 -6.96
CA CYS A 249 12.19 4.04 -6.22
C CYS A 249 11.07 3.47 -7.09
N PHE A 250 10.22 2.66 -6.47
CA PHE A 250 8.97 2.20 -7.04
C PHE A 250 7.80 2.79 -6.25
N ILE A 251 6.89 3.46 -6.96
CA ILE A 251 5.66 4.04 -6.39
C ILE A 251 4.48 3.31 -7.01
N SER A 252 3.78 2.49 -6.22
CA SER A 252 2.60 1.75 -6.65
C SER A 252 1.37 2.65 -6.77
N GLN A 253 0.21 2.05 -6.92
CA GLN A 253 -1.06 2.72 -7.25
C GLN A 253 -1.61 3.59 -6.12
N ALA A 254 -2.12 4.76 -6.48
CA ALA A 254 -2.80 5.71 -5.60
C ALA A 254 -1.96 6.16 -4.38
N CYS A 255 -0.65 6.25 -4.55
CA CYS A 255 0.25 6.82 -3.57
C CYS A 255 0.27 8.36 -3.66
N HIS A 256 0.61 9.01 -2.55
CA HIS A 256 0.82 10.44 -2.49
C HIS A 256 2.15 10.74 -1.80
N LEU A 257 3.07 11.39 -2.50
CA LEU A 257 4.36 11.83 -1.97
C LEU A 257 4.50 13.33 -2.21
N GLY A 258 4.81 14.08 -1.16
CA GLY A 258 4.84 15.54 -1.28
C GLY A 258 5.59 16.25 -0.16
N HIS A 259 5.52 17.60 -0.18
CA HIS A 259 6.10 18.46 0.85
C HIS A 259 7.60 18.23 1.09
N ASN A 260 8.38 18.13 0.00
CA ASN A 260 9.83 17.89 0.02
C ASN A 260 10.23 16.53 0.63
N TYR A 261 9.40 15.49 0.46
CA TYR A 261 9.78 14.14 0.85
C TYR A 261 10.98 13.65 0.03
N SER A 262 11.93 12.97 0.66
CA SER A 262 13.07 12.39 -0.02
C SER A 262 13.13 10.88 0.19
N ALA A 263 13.41 10.12 -0.89
CA ALA A 263 13.54 8.68 -0.79
C ALA A 263 14.64 8.14 -1.71
N SER A 264 15.38 7.17 -1.21
CA SER A 264 16.34 6.39 -2.00
C SER A 264 16.18 4.90 -1.74
N ASP A 265 16.39 4.09 -2.79
CA ASP A 265 16.33 2.63 -2.74
C ASP A 265 15.08 2.08 -2.02
N SER A 266 13.91 2.63 -2.35
CA SER A 266 12.70 2.41 -1.58
C SER A 266 11.51 1.99 -2.45
N LEU A 267 10.67 1.10 -1.90
CA LEU A 267 9.43 0.65 -2.53
C LEU A 267 8.24 1.15 -1.72
N PHE A 268 7.28 1.79 -2.39
CA PHE A 268 6.03 2.30 -1.81
C PHE A 268 4.86 1.63 -2.51
N PHE A 269 4.12 0.80 -1.76
CA PHE A 269 2.98 0.08 -2.32
C PHE A 269 1.66 0.82 -2.11
N SER A 270 0.57 0.28 -2.64
CA SER A 270 -0.70 0.98 -2.83
C SER A 270 -1.16 1.81 -1.62
N ASN A 271 -1.63 3.02 -1.90
CA ASN A 271 -2.16 3.97 -0.92
C ASN A 271 -1.16 4.43 0.16
N CYS A 272 0.15 4.36 -0.09
CA CYS A 272 1.14 5.03 0.76
C CYS A 272 0.97 6.55 0.70
N GLN A 273 1.20 7.23 1.84
CA GLN A 273 1.17 8.68 1.96
C GLN A 273 2.42 9.16 2.69
N GLU A 274 3.31 9.82 1.98
CA GLU A 274 4.64 10.17 2.47
C GLU A 274 4.89 11.66 2.30
N GLU A 275 4.96 12.37 3.41
CA GLU A 275 5.12 13.83 3.43
C GLU A 275 6.20 14.24 4.42
N ASN A 276 6.98 15.27 4.07
CA ASN A 276 7.91 15.97 4.96
C ASN A 276 9.04 15.12 5.59
N GLY A 277 9.22 13.87 5.22
CA GLY A 277 10.14 12.92 5.85
C GLY A 277 11.23 12.46 4.91
N GLU A 278 11.95 11.44 5.37
CA GLU A 278 13.00 10.75 4.62
C GLU A 278 12.79 9.24 4.69
N ALA A 279 13.05 8.57 3.56
CA ALA A 279 13.13 7.12 3.48
C ALA A 279 14.44 6.66 2.84
N CYS A 280 15.03 5.61 3.40
CA CYS A 280 16.19 4.96 2.84
C CYS A 280 16.09 3.44 2.97
N ALA A 281 16.21 2.73 1.85
CA ALA A 281 16.17 1.28 1.81
C ALA A 281 14.92 0.66 2.48
N ILE A 282 13.74 1.26 2.28
CA ILE A 282 12.51 0.77 2.91
C ILE A 282 11.65 -0.07 1.96
N PHE A 283 10.91 -0.97 2.57
CA PHE A 283 9.78 -1.66 1.97
C PHE A 283 8.50 -1.13 2.63
N ALA A 284 7.91 -0.10 2.05
CA ALA A 284 6.64 0.44 2.51
C ALA A 284 5.48 -0.34 1.86
N GLY A 285 4.96 -1.36 2.54
CA GLY A 285 3.75 -2.08 2.15
C GLY A 285 2.51 -1.17 2.15
N PRO A 286 1.37 -1.66 1.64
CA PRO A 286 0.17 -0.85 1.47
C PRO A 286 -0.22 -0.06 2.72
N PHE A 287 -0.70 1.19 2.52
CA PHE A 287 -1.13 2.09 3.60
C PHE A 287 -0.05 2.44 4.62
N THR A 288 1.21 2.46 4.25
CA THR A 288 2.27 3.07 5.06
C THR A 288 2.15 4.59 4.96
N VAL A 289 2.22 5.28 6.10
CA VAL A 289 1.90 6.72 6.18
C VAL A 289 2.89 7.47 7.07
N THR A 290 3.46 8.56 6.54
CA THR A 290 4.18 9.60 7.29
C THR A 290 3.66 10.97 6.89
N HIS A 291 3.46 11.88 7.85
CA HIS A 291 2.94 13.23 7.56
C HIS A 291 3.80 14.36 8.13
N HIS A 292 4.74 14.06 9.00
CA HIS A 292 5.42 15.07 9.79
C HIS A 292 6.92 15.12 9.53
N LYS A 293 7.49 16.32 9.63
CA LYS A 293 8.94 16.54 9.59
C LYS A 293 9.67 15.72 10.66
N SER A 294 10.95 15.47 10.47
CA SER A 294 11.81 14.70 11.37
C SER A 294 11.45 13.20 11.48
N THR A 295 10.62 12.67 10.58
CA THR A 295 10.39 11.23 10.47
C THR A 295 11.40 10.62 9.52
N LEU A 296 12.15 9.62 10.01
CA LEU A 296 13.07 8.81 9.21
C LEU A 296 12.62 7.37 9.24
N LEU A 297 12.34 6.81 8.06
CA LEU A 297 12.15 5.38 7.88
C LEU A 297 13.37 4.80 7.17
N ILE A 298 14.07 3.87 7.81
CA ILE A 298 15.31 3.30 7.27
C ILE A 298 15.37 1.79 7.47
N ALA A 299 15.77 1.07 6.42
CA ALA A 299 16.05 -0.37 6.43
C ALA A 299 14.92 -1.21 7.07
N GLY A 300 13.69 -0.81 6.91
CA GLY A 300 12.52 -1.44 7.53
C GLY A 300 11.48 -1.89 6.52
N MET A 301 10.76 -2.96 6.89
CA MET A 301 9.52 -3.36 6.25
C MET A 301 8.33 -2.87 7.08
N PHE A 302 7.41 -2.21 6.42
CA PHE A 302 6.20 -1.63 7.02
C PHE A 302 4.98 -2.08 6.24
N SER A 303 3.79 -2.06 6.86
CA SER A 303 2.53 -2.34 6.19
C SER A 303 1.38 -1.83 7.05
N PHE A 304 0.43 -1.06 6.50
CA PHE A 304 -0.66 -0.41 7.24
C PHE A 304 -0.14 0.37 8.45
N MET A 305 1.04 0.90 8.34
CA MET A 305 1.73 1.62 9.40
C MET A 305 1.36 3.10 9.38
N ASN A 306 1.29 3.71 10.55
CA ASN A 306 1.30 5.17 10.72
C ASN A 306 2.47 5.55 11.62
N ALA A 307 3.44 6.27 11.05
CA ALA A 307 4.57 6.78 11.79
C ALA A 307 4.20 8.06 12.54
N GLY A 308 4.41 8.08 13.85
CA GLY A 308 4.30 9.30 14.66
C GLY A 308 5.38 10.31 14.30
N SER A 309 5.13 11.59 14.54
CA SER A 309 6.11 12.67 14.33
C SER A 309 7.43 12.39 15.03
N GLY A 310 8.55 12.55 14.33
CA GLY A 310 9.88 12.28 14.89
C GLY A 310 10.22 10.79 15.07
N SER A 311 9.40 9.87 14.55
CA SER A 311 9.73 8.45 14.55
C SER A 311 11.01 8.19 13.80
N ASN A 312 11.88 7.36 14.38
CA ASN A 312 13.21 7.09 13.85
C ASN A 312 13.60 5.64 14.07
N GLN A 313 14.43 5.10 13.18
CA GLN A 313 15.07 3.81 13.33
C GLN A 313 16.57 3.94 13.13
N SER A 314 17.34 2.98 13.61
CA SER A 314 18.78 2.94 13.39
C SER A 314 19.29 1.52 13.21
N ASN A 315 20.23 1.37 12.27
CA ASN A 315 20.98 0.15 12.02
C ASN A 315 22.48 0.38 12.17
N HIS A 316 22.93 1.47 12.80
CA HIS A 316 24.33 1.94 12.83
C HIS A 316 25.22 1.27 13.88
N MET A 317 24.75 0.27 14.63
CA MET A 317 25.52 -0.38 15.68
C MET A 317 26.58 -1.36 15.18
N TYR A 318 26.94 -1.32 13.90
CA TYR A 318 27.76 -2.34 13.27
C TYR A 318 29.05 -1.80 12.67
N LYS A 319 30.14 -2.47 13.03
CA LYS A 319 31.48 -2.14 12.53
C LYS A 319 31.71 -2.50 11.07
N LEU A 320 30.87 -3.40 10.51
CA LEU A 320 30.96 -3.87 9.13
C LEU A 320 29.96 -3.22 8.17
N GLY A 321 29.25 -2.19 8.62
CA GLY A 321 28.28 -1.45 7.84
C GLY A 321 26.81 -1.65 8.29
N PRO A 322 25.87 -0.88 7.75
CA PRO A 322 24.45 -0.90 8.12
C PRO A 322 23.74 -2.08 7.44
N ILE A 323 23.91 -3.28 7.97
CA ILE A 323 23.38 -4.55 7.42
C ILE A 323 22.18 -5.12 8.18
N HIS A 324 21.63 -4.37 9.13
CA HIS A 324 20.52 -4.84 9.96
C HIS A 324 19.21 -4.18 9.55
N GLN A 325 18.19 -5.00 9.51
CA GLN A 325 16.85 -4.64 9.09
C GLN A 325 15.82 -4.95 10.18
N GLY A 326 14.67 -4.30 10.10
CA GLY A 326 13.54 -4.56 10.97
C GLY A 326 12.24 -4.75 10.21
N ALA A 327 11.23 -5.23 10.93
CA ALA A 327 9.89 -5.35 10.42
C ALA A 327 8.87 -4.81 11.42
N MET A 328 8.02 -3.91 10.98
CA MET A 328 6.79 -3.56 11.66
C MET A 328 5.64 -4.23 10.90
N GLU A 329 5.10 -5.30 11.50
CA GLU A 329 4.05 -6.08 10.86
C GLU A 329 2.77 -5.25 10.70
N ARG A 330 1.86 -5.73 9.87
CA ARG A 330 0.56 -5.13 9.54
C ARG A 330 -0.06 -4.31 10.67
N GLY A 331 -0.34 -3.03 10.42
CA GLY A 331 -1.03 -2.14 11.34
C GLY A 331 -0.25 -1.71 12.59
N ALA A 332 1.02 -2.08 12.70
CA ALA A 332 1.88 -1.59 13.76
C ALA A 332 2.14 -0.09 13.59
N LYS A 333 2.24 0.66 14.69
CA LYS A 333 2.37 2.12 14.70
C LYS A 333 3.42 2.58 15.67
N THR A 334 3.87 3.83 15.49
CA THR A 334 4.70 4.54 16.46
C THR A 334 3.98 5.78 16.99
N THR A 335 4.23 6.15 18.23
CA THR A 335 3.89 7.48 18.76
C THR A 335 4.96 8.49 18.37
N SER A 336 4.75 9.77 18.69
CA SER A 336 5.77 10.80 18.47
C SER A 336 7.07 10.46 19.21
N ASP A 337 8.22 10.80 18.60
CA ASP A 337 9.58 10.58 19.11
C ASP A 337 9.94 9.11 19.42
N SER A 338 9.21 8.17 18.83
CA SER A 338 9.53 6.76 19.00
C SER A 338 10.81 6.41 18.22
N TYR A 339 11.66 5.61 18.86
CA TYR A 339 12.91 5.10 18.27
C TYR A 339 12.97 3.58 18.39
N ILE A 340 13.34 2.92 17.32
CA ILE A 340 13.51 1.46 17.27
C ILE A 340 14.91 1.13 16.73
N LEU A 341 15.70 0.44 17.55
CA LEU A 341 16.99 -0.09 17.11
C LEU A 341 16.80 -1.40 16.35
N TRP A 342 17.23 -1.43 15.10
CA TRP A 342 17.28 -2.66 14.31
C TRP A 342 18.44 -3.59 14.71
N PRO A 343 18.30 -4.94 14.59
CA PRO A 343 17.11 -5.64 14.14
C PRO A 343 16.03 -5.72 15.22
N ALA A 344 14.79 -5.56 14.81
CA ALA A 344 13.62 -5.77 15.66
C ALA A 344 12.43 -6.25 14.80
N ARG A 345 11.48 -6.95 15.43
CA ARG A 345 10.24 -7.37 14.79
C ARG A 345 9.07 -7.02 15.68
N VAL A 346 8.27 -6.04 15.26
CA VAL A 346 7.10 -5.57 15.99
C VAL A 346 5.86 -6.29 15.47
N GLY A 347 5.15 -6.99 16.35
CA GLY A 347 3.97 -7.79 15.99
C GLY A 347 2.83 -6.96 15.46
N ALA A 348 1.95 -7.60 14.68
CA ALA A 348 0.83 -6.95 14.00
C ALA A 348 -0.04 -6.13 14.97
N PHE A 349 -0.51 -4.97 14.50
CA PHE A 349 -1.38 -4.03 15.23
C PHE A 349 -0.84 -3.58 16.61
N SER A 350 0.48 -3.61 16.79
CA SER A 350 1.13 -3.13 18.02
C SER A 350 1.42 -1.62 17.95
N LEU A 351 1.53 -1.00 19.10
CA LEU A 351 1.88 0.42 19.25
C LEU A 351 3.20 0.55 19.99
N VAL A 352 4.17 1.25 19.38
CA VAL A 352 5.49 1.52 19.95
C VAL A 352 5.50 2.92 20.56
N MET A 353 5.88 3.03 21.85
CA MET A 353 5.92 4.28 22.62
C MET A 353 7.28 4.43 23.29
N GLY A 354 8.00 5.50 22.95
CA GLY A 354 9.33 5.81 23.51
C GLY A 354 10.48 5.20 22.70
N ARG A 355 11.66 5.13 23.31
CA ARG A 355 12.91 4.76 22.65
C ARG A 355 13.35 3.34 23.01
N HIS A 356 13.26 2.42 22.05
CA HIS A 356 13.60 1.01 22.23
C HIS A 356 15.00 0.73 21.69
N VAL A 357 15.95 0.53 22.59
CA VAL A 357 17.36 0.25 22.28
C VAL A 357 17.72 -1.25 22.38
N ASN A 358 16.73 -2.09 22.57
CA ASN A 358 16.85 -3.54 22.61
C ASN A 358 16.21 -4.18 21.39
N HIS A 359 16.82 -5.23 20.87
CA HIS A 359 16.33 -6.00 19.74
C HIS A 359 15.12 -6.86 20.14
N ALA A 360 13.90 -6.31 20.02
CA ALA A 360 12.68 -7.00 20.40
C ALA A 360 12.08 -7.79 19.22
N ASP A 361 11.68 -9.04 19.46
CA ASP A 361 10.78 -9.78 18.58
C ASP A 361 9.46 -10.05 19.29
N THR A 362 8.43 -9.31 18.90
CA THR A 362 7.07 -9.42 19.45
C THR A 362 6.08 -10.02 18.46
N SER A 363 6.57 -10.65 17.38
CA SER A 363 5.74 -11.17 16.30
C SER A 363 4.67 -12.18 16.74
N ASN A 364 4.92 -12.93 17.83
CA ASN A 364 3.94 -13.85 18.41
C ASN A 364 3.04 -13.21 19.49
N LEU A 365 3.19 -11.93 19.75
CA LEU A 365 2.39 -11.14 20.69
C LEU A 365 1.75 -9.94 19.97
N PRO A 366 0.86 -10.16 18.98
CA PRO A 366 0.22 -9.07 18.24
C PRO A 366 -0.67 -8.22 19.15
N PHE A 367 -1.07 -7.03 18.67
CA PHE A 367 -1.89 -6.08 19.41
C PHE A 367 -1.29 -5.64 20.76
N SER A 368 0.03 -5.62 20.86
CA SER A 368 0.73 -5.22 22.09
C SER A 368 1.03 -3.71 22.11
N TYR A 369 1.15 -3.16 23.31
CA TYR A 369 1.92 -1.94 23.49
C TYR A 369 3.35 -2.28 23.88
N LEU A 370 4.30 -1.60 23.24
CA LEU A 370 5.71 -1.58 23.60
C LEU A 370 5.96 -0.24 24.25
N ILE A 371 6.23 -0.24 25.56
CA ILE A 371 6.39 0.98 26.36
C ILE A 371 7.82 1.00 26.90
N GLU A 372 8.55 2.07 26.61
CA GLU A 372 9.87 2.28 27.22
C GLU A 372 9.72 2.87 28.62
N GLN A 373 10.41 2.28 29.59
CA GLN A 373 10.57 2.79 30.94
C GLN A 373 12.01 2.54 31.38
N GLN A 374 12.77 3.61 31.64
CA GLN A 374 14.15 3.54 32.12
C GLN A 374 15.05 2.60 31.26
N ASN A 375 15.06 2.81 29.95
CA ASN A 375 15.77 2.00 28.94
C ASN A 375 15.34 0.51 28.89
N THR A 376 14.22 0.15 29.48
CA THR A 376 13.66 -1.20 29.42
C THR A 376 12.38 -1.19 28.59
N THR A 377 12.25 -2.12 27.66
CA THR A 377 11.01 -2.37 26.91
C THR A 377 10.04 -3.19 27.75
N TYR A 378 8.88 -2.62 28.07
CA TYR A 378 7.75 -3.34 28.67
C TYR A 378 6.70 -3.65 27.62
N LEU A 379 6.21 -4.90 27.62
CA LEU A 379 5.12 -5.35 26.76
C LEU A 379 3.80 -5.42 27.54
N VAL A 380 2.74 -4.97 26.86
CA VAL A 380 1.35 -5.13 27.33
C VAL A 380 0.59 -5.91 26.25
N PRO A 381 0.63 -7.27 26.29
CA PRO A 381 0.09 -8.10 25.23
C PRO A 381 -1.43 -7.93 25.02
N GLY A 382 -1.87 -7.85 23.78
CA GLY A 382 -3.27 -7.84 23.38
C GLY A 382 -4.05 -6.56 23.74
N VAL A 383 -3.44 -5.59 24.42
CA VAL A 383 -4.15 -4.40 24.91
C VAL A 383 -4.73 -3.53 23.79
N ASN A 384 -4.12 -3.54 22.62
CA ASN A 384 -4.55 -2.75 21.48
C ASN A 384 -5.84 -3.29 20.80
N LEU A 385 -6.29 -4.50 21.16
CA LEU A 385 -7.59 -5.05 20.74
C LEU A 385 -8.78 -4.21 21.21
N ARG A 386 -8.62 -3.48 22.33
CA ARG A 386 -9.66 -2.61 22.91
C ARG A 386 -9.48 -1.12 22.60
N SER A 387 -8.53 -0.76 21.75
CA SER A 387 -8.22 0.63 21.42
C SER A 387 -9.15 1.17 20.34
N VAL A 388 -9.76 2.33 20.61
CA VAL A 388 -10.51 3.12 19.61
C VAL A 388 -9.66 3.34 18.35
N GLY A 389 -8.39 3.70 18.51
CA GLY A 389 -7.48 4.00 17.42
C GLY A 389 -7.32 2.82 16.44
N THR A 390 -7.15 1.60 16.95
CA THR A 390 -7.01 0.40 16.12
C THR A 390 -8.28 0.06 15.36
N ILE A 391 -9.43 0.07 16.05
CA ILE A 391 -10.73 -0.21 15.42
C ILE A 391 -11.08 0.82 14.36
N ARG A 392 -10.91 2.11 14.69
CA ARG A 392 -11.15 3.23 13.78
C ARG A 392 -10.30 3.12 12.50
N ASP A 393 -9.02 2.80 12.63
CA ASP A 393 -8.13 2.73 11.48
C ASP A 393 -8.44 1.53 10.58
N ALA A 394 -8.72 0.37 11.17
CA ALA A 394 -9.17 -0.80 10.40
C ALA A 394 -10.46 -0.52 9.60
N GLN A 395 -11.39 0.26 10.15
CA GLN A 395 -12.61 0.69 9.47
C GLN A 395 -12.36 1.74 8.38
N LYS A 396 -11.27 2.51 8.49
CA LYS A 396 -10.93 3.56 7.52
C LYS A 396 -10.21 3.04 6.29
N TRP A 397 -9.36 2.03 6.39
CA TRP A 397 -8.55 1.57 5.25
C TRP A 397 -9.37 1.21 4.01
N PRO A 398 -10.47 0.42 4.07
CA PRO A 398 -11.29 0.15 2.89
C PRO A 398 -11.86 1.42 2.26
N LYS A 399 -12.23 2.42 3.09
CA LYS A 399 -12.78 3.70 2.65
C LYS A 399 -11.72 4.64 2.06
N ARG A 400 -10.45 4.41 2.39
CA ARG A 400 -9.29 5.17 1.92
C ARG A 400 -8.55 4.50 0.77
N ASP A 401 -9.02 3.36 0.29
CA ASP A 401 -8.50 2.78 -0.94
C ASP A 401 -8.90 3.66 -2.12
N LYS A 402 -7.93 4.42 -2.63
CA LYS A 402 -8.12 5.40 -3.70
C LYS A 402 -7.83 4.83 -5.08
N ARG A 403 -7.49 3.55 -5.19
CA ARG A 403 -7.19 2.92 -6.46
C ARG A 403 -8.43 2.84 -7.34
N LYS A 404 -8.40 3.54 -8.47
CA LYS A 404 -9.46 3.56 -9.48
C LYS A 404 -9.14 2.69 -10.68
N ASP A 405 -7.86 2.36 -10.88
CA ASP A 405 -7.44 1.45 -11.95
C ASP A 405 -8.08 0.07 -11.76
N PRO A 406 -8.75 -0.46 -12.78
CA PRO A 406 -9.33 -1.81 -12.70
C PRO A 406 -8.26 -2.91 -12.57
N ASN A 407 -7.05 -2.67 -13.07
CA ASN A 407 -5.91 -3.59 -12.96
C ASN A 407 -5.15 -3.34 -11.66
N ARG A 408 -5.65 -3.83 -10.56
CA ARG A 408 -5.04 -3.65 -9.24
C ARG A 408 -3.80 -4.51 -9.08
N LEU A 409 -2.65 -3.88 -8.84
CA LEU A 409 -1.38 -4.59 -8.63
C LEU A 409 -1.36 -5.32 -7.28
N ASP A 410 -1.78 -4.66 -6.22
CA ASP A 410 -1.78 -5.24 -4.87
C ASP A 410 -3.16 -5.79 -4.50
N GLN A 411 -3.18 -7.03 -4.02
CA GLN A 411 -4.35 -7.69 -3.46
C GLN A 411 -4.37 -7.47 -1.94
N ILE A 412 -5.38 -6.79 -1.42
CA ILE A 412 -5.37 -6.27 -0.04
C ILE A 412 -6.51 -6.85 0.78
N ASN A 413 -6.18 -7.57 1.84
CA ASN A 413 -7.12 -7.97 2.89
C ASN A 413 -7.10 -6.92 4.01
N TYR A 414 -8.29 -6.44 4.40
CA TYR A 414 -8.45 -5.41 5.45
C TYR A 414 -8.79 -6.00 6.84
N ASN A 415 -8.83 -7.31 6.94
CA ASN A 415 -9.26 -8.02 8.15
C ASN A 415 -8.34 -7.72 9.34
N LEU A 416 -8.92 -7.22 10.44
CA LEU A 416 -8.22 -7.02 11.71
C LEU A 416 -7.94 -8.38 12.38
N LEU A 417 -8.97 -9.21 12.47
CA LEU A 417 -8.85 -10.61 12.87
C LEU A 417 -8.88 -11.49 11.62
N SER A 418 -7.91 -12.34 11.49
CA SER A 418 -7.69 -13.24 10.34
C SER A 418 -6.97 -14.49 10.82
N PRO A 419 -6.91 -15.58 10.03
CA PRO A 419 -6.09 -16.72 10.39
C PRO A 419 -4.65 -16.34 10.75
N TYR A 420 -4.05 -15.37 10.04
CA TYR A 420 -2.71 -14.87 10.33
C TYR A 420 -2.57 -14.27 11.73
N THR A 421 -3.48 -13.38 12.15
CA THR A 421 -3.41 -12.75 13.48
C THR A 421 -3.85 -13.69 14.59
N ILE A 422 -4.86 -14.52 14.35
CA ILE A 422 -5.40 -15.45 15.34
C ILE A 422 -4.42 -16.59 15.65
N GLN A 423 -3.73 -17.16 14.66
CA GLN A 423 -2.71 -18.17 14.94
C GLN A 423 -1.58 -17.62 15.84
N LYS A 424 -1.19 -16.36 15.63
CA LYS A 424 -0.21 -15.67 16.49
C LYS A 424 -0.75 -15.42 17.90
N MET A 425 -2.03 -15.05 18.05
CA MET A 425 -2.66 -14.92 19.37
C MET A 425 -2.78 -16.26 20.09
N MET A 426 -3.09 -17.34 19.40
CA MET A 426 -3.11 -18.70 19.98
C MET A 426 -1.72 -19.07 20.51
N LYS A 427 -0.66 -18.82 19.71
CA LYS A 427 0.72 -19.05 20.13
C LYS A 427 1.12 -18.12 21.29
N GLY A 428 0.77 -16.84 21.19
CA GLY A 428 1.03 -15.84 22.23
C GLY A 428 0.36 -16.18 23.57
N ARG A 429 -0.90 -16.63 23.52
CA ARG A 429 -1.60 -17.14 24.71
C ARG A 429 -0.85 -18.30 25.36
N SER A 430 -0.36 -19.24 24.57
CA SER A 430 0.42 -20.38 25.07
C SER A 430 1.73 -19.92 25.70
N ILE A 431 2.46 -19.01 25.05
CA ILE A 431 3.68 -18.39 25.58
C ILE A 431 3.41 -17.71 26.94
N LEU A 432 2.36 -16.89 27.04
CA LEU A 432 2.04 -16.19 28.30
C LEU A 432 1.67 -17.17 29.43
N LYS A 433 0.92 -18.24 29.12
CA LYS A 433 0.61 -19.31 30.10
C LYS A 433 1.86 -20.06 30.55
N GLU A 434 2.79 -20.32 29.64
CA GLU A 434 4.05 -20.99 29.95
C GLU A 434 4.96 -20.12 30.83
N LEU A 435 5.12 -18.83 30.48
CA LEU A 435 5.89 -17.88 31.30
C LEU A 435 5.37 -17.83 32.74
N ARG A 436 4.05 -17.79 32.93
CA ARG A 436 3.43 -17.80 34.25
C ARG A 436 3.71 -19.12 35.00
N LYS A 437 3.65 -20.25 34.31
CA LYS A 437 3.92 -21.59 34.89
C LYS A 437 5.37 -21.73 35.34
N VAL A 438 6.31 -21.29 34.50
CA VAL A 438 7.76 -21.47 34.74
C VAL A 438 8.29 -20.50 35.78
N SER A 439 7.88 -19.23 35.73
CA SER A 439 8.40 -18.18 36.62
C SER A 439 7.58 -18.00 37.91
N GLY A 440 6.46 -18.73 38.06
CA GLY A 440 5.55 -18.65 39.19
C GLY A 440 4.45 -17.58 39.05
N GLU A 441 3.28 -17.87 39.60
CA GLU A 441 2.07 -17.03 39.44
C GLU A 441 2.14 -15.69 40.21
N THR A 442 3.03 -15.58 41.19
CA THR A 442 3.22 -14.42 42.03
C THR A 442 4.36 -13.51 41.60
N SER A 443 5.03 -13.82 40.48
CA SER A 443 6.10 -13.00 39.95
C SER A 443 5.56 -11.62 39.55
N GLU A 444 6.24 -10.54 39.91
CA GLU A 444 5.82 -9.17 39.56
C GLU A 444 6.02 -8.91 38.06
N THR A 445 7.07 -9.46 37.51
CA THR A 445 7.44 -9.30 36.09
C THR A 445 7.97 -10.61 35.50
N TYR A 446 7.74 -10.80 34.21
CA TYR A 446 8.21 -11.92 33.42
C TYR A 446 9.13 -11.42 32.32
N SER A 447 10.19 -12.16 32.01
CA SER A 447 11.08 -11.85 30.91
C SER A 447 10.62 -12.59 29.64
N TYR A 448 10.46 -11.86 28.56
CA TYR A 448 10.18 -12.40 27.25
C TYR A 448 11.20 -11.82 26.25
N GLN A 449 12.16 -12.66 25.83
CA GLN A 449 13.32 -12.23 25.02
C GLN A 449 14.01 -11.01 25.67
N SER A 450 14.14 -9.88 24.96
CA SER A 450 14.73 -8.63 25.48
C SER A 450 13.74 -7.70 26.17
N ALA A 451 12.49 -8.12 26.35
CA ALA A 451 11.43 -7.30 26.94
C ALA A 451 10.92 -7.90 28.27
N LYS A 452 10.22 -7.08 29.05
CA LYS A 452 9.55 -7.46 30.31
C LYS A 452 8.04 -7.35 30.21
N ILE A 453 7.32 -8.21 30.90
CA ILE A 453 5.85 -8.20 30.98
C ILE A 453 5.46 -8.16 32.46
N LYS A 454 4.69 -7.15 32.89
CA LYS A 454 4.15 -7.09 34.25
C LYS A 454 3.10 -8.17 34.45
N ASN A 455 2.95 -8.72 35.67
CA ASN A 455 1.99 -9.78 35.98
C ASN A 455 0.55 -9.43 35.55
N SER A 456 0.10 -8.23 35.87
CA SER A 456 -1.23 -7.75 35.45
C SER A 456 -1.40 -7.72 33.92
N SER A 457 -0.35 -7.31 33.20
CA SER A 457 -0.34 -7.25 31.73
C SER A 457 -0.35 -8.66 31.12
N LEU A 458 0.36 -9.60 31.72
CA LEU A 458 0.38 -11.00 31.29
C LEU A 458 -1.01 -11.64 31.42
N ASN A 459 -1.64 -11.51 32.60
CA ASN A 459 -2.97 -12.08 32.84
C ASN A 459 -4.06 -11.47 31.96
N ASN A 460 -4.02 -10.14 31.77
CA ASN A 460 -4.91 -9.46 30.84
C ASN A 460 -4.65 -9.89 29.39
N GLY A 461 -3.39 -10.07 28.98
CA GLY A 461 -3.02 -10.52 27.63
C GLY A 461 -3.61 -11.89 27.30
N ILE A 462 -3.53 -12.86 28.23
CA ILE A 462 -4.18 -14.17 28.07
C ILE A 462 -5.68 -13.99 27.81
N ARG A 463 -6.36 -13.18 28.64
CA ARG A 463 -7.80 -12.90 28.50
C ARG A 463 -8.16 -12.22 27.17
N PHE A 464 -7.38 -11.21 26.75
CA PHE A 464 -7.61 -10.50 25.49
C PHE A 464 -7.48 -11.43 24.30
N TYR A 465 -6.45 -12.28 24.28
CA TYR A 465 -6.28 -13.25 23.19
C TYR A 465 -7.41 -14.30 23.17
N GLU A 466 -7.81 -14.84 24.33
CA GLU A 466 -8.96 -15.74 24.41
C GLU A 466 -10.25 -15.09 23.87
N THR A 467 -10.51 -13.85 24.26
CA THR A 467 -11.66 -13.09 23.75
C THR A 467 -11.61 -12.89 22.22
N ALA A 468 -10.45 -12.52 21.67
CA ALA A 468 -10.29 -12.37 20.23
C ALA A 468 -10.46 -13.68 19.46
N ILE A 469 -9.97 -14.79 20.00
CA ILE A 469 -10.12 -16.15 19.42
C ILE A 469 -11.60 -16.53 19.40
N HIS A 470 -12.34 -16.36 20.50
CA HIS A 470 -13.78 -16.62 20.56
C HIS A 470 -14.57 -15.76 19.54
N LYS A 471 -14.22 -14.46 19.44
CA LYS A 471 -14.84 -13.55 18.48
C LYS A 471 -14.60 -14.01 17.04
N PHE A 472 -13.37 -14.37 16.68
CA PHE A 472 -13.04 -14.79 15.32
C PHE A 472 -13.70 -16.11 14.93
N LEU A 473 -13.53 -17.15 15.75
CA LEU A 473 -14.12 -18.47 15.47
C LEU A 473 -15.64 -18.41 15.42
N GLY A 474 -16.26 -17.63 16.31
CA GLY A 474 -17.70 -17.42 16.29
C GLY A 474 -18.17 -16.64 15.08
N ASN A 475 -17.45 -15.59 14.65
CA ASN A 475 -17.78 -14.87 13.41
C ASN A 475 -17.78 -15.81 12.20
N SER A 476 -16.75 -16.65 12.07
CA SER A 476 -16.63 -17.60 10.95
C SER A 476 -17.75 -18.65 10.99
N LEU A 477 -18.07 -19.16 12.18
CA LEU A 477 -19.20 -20.08 12.38
C LEU A 477 -20.53 -19.46 12.00
N ILE A 478 -20.83 -18.24 12.50
CA ILE A 478 -22.09 -17.54 12.24
C ILE A 478 -22.28 -17.29 10.76
N LYS A 479 -21.22 -16.81 10.08
CA LYS A 479 -21.26 -16.60 8.63
C LYS A 479 -21.54 -17.90 7.86
N ARG A 480 -21.06 -19.04 8.33
CA ARG A 480 -21.32 -20.36 7.72
C ARG A 480 -22.75 -20.82 7.92
N LEU A 481 -23.39 -20.46 9.06
CA LEU A 481 -24.75 -20.84 9.44
C LEU A 481 -25.81 -19.80 9.03
N GLU A 482 -25.40 -18.65 8.50
CA GLU A 482 -26.28 -17.55 8.14
C GLU A 482 -27.34 -18.01 7.12
N GLU A 483 -28.60 -17.58 7.32
CA GLU A 483 -29.73 -17.85 6.46
C GLU A 483 -30.20 -19.33 6.35
N VAL A 484 -29.60 -20.26 7.06
CA VAL A 484 -29.97 -21.69 7.00
C VAL A 484 -30.79 -22.09 8.22
N ARG A 485 -31.89 -22.81 8.00
CA ARG A 485 -32.63 -23.52 9.05
C ARG A 485 -32.24 -24.97 9.04
N PHE A 486 -32.06 -25.55 10.21
CA PHE A 486 -31.67 -26.94 10.39
C PHE A 486 -32.79 -27.70 11.07
N SER A 487 -32.93 -28.96 10.77
CA SER A 487 -33.88 -29.87 11.38
C SER A 487 -33.23 -31.00 12.18
N SER A 488 -31.91 -31.11 12.10
CA SER A 488 -31.16 -32.12 12.84
C SER A 488 -29.71 -31.75 13.04
N ASP A 489 -29.00 -32.42 13.98
CA ASP A 489 -27.57 -32.31 14.19
C ASP A 489 -26.76 -32.77 12.95
N GLU A 490 -27.30 -33.74 12.16
CA GLU A 490 -26.68 -34.19 10.91
C GLU A 490 -26.59 -33.10 9.88
N GLU A 491 -27.67 -32.30 9.72
CA GLU A 491 -27.68 -31.16 8.81
C GLU A 491 -26.68 -30.08 9.25
N ILE A 492 -26.57 -29.80 10.55
CA ILE A 492 -25.57 -28.89 11.10
C ILE A 492 -24.17 -29.40 10.73
N ARG A 493 -23.84 -30.67 11.03
CA ARG A 493 -22.53 -31.25 10.70
C ARG A 493 -22.22 -31.15 9.21
N ALA A 494 -23.17 -31.53 8.36
CA ALA A 494 -23.01 -31.44 6.90
C ALA A 494 -22.70 -30.00 6.43
N ARG A 495 -23.41 -29.00 7.00
CA ARG A 495 -23.18 -27.59 6.66
C ARG A 495 -21.81 -27.08 7.11
N LEU A 496 -21.30 -27.58 8.22
CA LEU A 496 -20.01 -27.14 8.78
C LEU A 496 -18.81 -27.72 8.04
N ILE A 497 -18.93 -28.81 7.30
CA ILE A 497 -17.81 -29.37 6.52
C ILE A 497 -17.26 -28.30 5.56
N PRO A 498 -15.96 -28.09 5.56
CA PRO A 498 -15.32 -27.15 4.60
C PRO A 498 -15.49 -27.59 3.15
N ASP A 499 -15.63 -26.63 2.26
CA ASP A 499 -15.79 -26.85 0.81
C ASP A 499 -14.46 -27.22 0.11
N THR A 500 -13.33 -27.06 0.80
CA THR A 500 -11.98 -27.35 0.30
C THR A 500 -11.06 -27.73 1.46
N GLU A 501 -9.97 -28.43 1.14
CA GLU A 501 -8.88 -28.70 2.07
C GLU A 501 -7.85 -27.55 2.12
N ILE A 502 -7.88 -26.65 1.14
CA ILE A 502 -6.99 -25.47 1.11
C ILE A 502 -7.35 -24.54 2.26
N GLY A 503 -6.35 -24.11 2.99
CA GLY A 503 -6.51 -23.24 4.15
C GLY A 503 -6.03 -23.87 5.45
N THR A 504 -5.85 -25.18 5.50
CA THR A 504 -5.24 -25.87 6.66
C THR A 504 -3.79 -25.41 6.87
N GLY A 505 -3.29 -25.56 8.12
CA GLY A 505 -1.90 -25.21 8.46
C GLY A 505 -1.67 -23.72 8.75
N GLU A 506 -0.46 -23.24 8.45
CA GLU A 506 -0.04 -21.88 8.73
C GLU A 506 -0.54 -20.89 7.68
N TRP A 507 -0.79 -19.66 8.12
CA TRP A 507 -1.11 -18.53 7.25
C TRP A 507 -0.05 -17.44 7.33
N VAL A 508 0.16 -16.74 6.23
CA VAL A 508 1.13 -15.65 6.11
C VAL A 508 0.46 -14.36 5.62
N ASP A 509 1.08 -13.23 5.96
CA ASP A 509 0.80 -11.93 5.35
C ASP A 509 2.00 -11.54 4.49
N ILE A 510 1.81 -11.54 3.19
CA ILE A 510 2.84 -11.14 2.23
C ILE A 510 2.61 -9.69 1.78
N SER A 511 2.70 -8.79 2.75
CA SER A 511 2.53 -7.34 2.56
C SER A 511 1.17 -6.94 1.98
N GLY A 512 0.10 -7.28 2.72
CA GLY A 512 -1.28 -6.94 2.36
C GLY A 512 -2.15 -8.11 1.98
N LEU A 513 -1.64 -9.12 1.28
CA LEU A 513 -2.34 -10.37 0.98
C LEU A 513 -2.14 -11.37 2.11
N ILE A 514 -3.23 -11.78 2.74
CA ILE A 514 -3.27 -12.84 3.73
C ILE A 514 -3.68 -14.15 3.05
N ALA A 515 -2.82 -15.16 3.10
CA ALA A 515 -3.05 -16.41 2.38
C ALA A 515 -2.53 -17.62 3.18
N PRO A 516 -3.03 -18.84 2.87
CA PRO A 516 -2.42 -20.07 3.37
C PRO A 516 -0.97 -20.17 2.90
N LYS A 517 -0.07 -20.50 3.81
CA LYS A 517 1.36 -20.67 3.50
C LYS A 517 1.58 -21.74 2.43
N SER A 518 0.76 -22.80 2.41
CA SER A 518 0.79 -23.85 1.39
C SER A 518 0.59 -23.32 -0.03
N GLU A 519 -0.31 -22.34 -0.22
CA GLU A 519 -0.54 -21.76 -1.54
C GLU A 519 0.62 -20.87 -2.00
N ILE A 520 1.25 -20.16 -1.06
CA ILE A 520 2.48 -19.39 -1.34
C ILE A 520 3.64 -20.35 -1.67
N GLU A 521 3.78 -21.45 -0.96
CA GLU A 521 4.81 -22.46 -1.25
C GLU A 521 4.58 -23.13 -2.61
N LYS A 522 3.32 -23.40 -2.98
CA LYS A 522 2.94 -23.92 -4.30
C LYS A 522 3.26 -22.92 -5.41
N LEU A 523 2.89 -21.66 -5.24
CA LEU A 523 3.26 -20.57 -6.18
C LEU A 523 4.78 -20.56 -6.41
N MET A 524 5.57 -20.60 -5.35
CA MET A 524 7.02 -20.57 -5.45
C MET A 524 7.57 -21.81 -6.17
N ALA A 525 7.03 -22.99 -5.89
CA ALA A 525 7.40 -24.22 -6.58
C ALA A 525 7.02 -24.19 -8.06
N ASP A 526 5.88 -23.62 -8.43
CA ASP A 526 5.43 -23.46 -9.80
C ASP A 526 6.35 -22.49 -10.59
N ILE A 527 6.92 -21.48 -9.93
CA ILE A 527 7.95 -20.59 -10.52
C ILE A 527 9.27 -21.36 -10.71
N GLU A 528 9.74 -22.06 -9.67
CA GLU A 528 11.00 -22.83 -9.70
C GLU A 528 11.00 -23.93 -10.78
N SER A 529 9.86 -24.61 -10.95
CA SER A 529 9.70 -25.65 -11.98
C SER A 529 9.44 -25.11 -13.38
N GLY A 530 9.24 -23.79 -13.54
CA GLY A 530 8.96 -23.15 -14.82
C GLY A 530 7.53 -23.36 -15.34
N ILE A 531 6.58 -23.69 -14.48
CA ILE A 531 5.14 -23.68 -14.80
C ILE A 531 4.65 -22.25 -14.98
N LEU A 532 5.08 -21.33 -14.09
CA LEU A 532 4.84 -19.90 -14.21
C LEU A 532 6.05 -19.24 -14.90
N THR A 533 5.83 -18.59 -16.01
CA THR A 533 6.89 -18.10 -16.90
C THR A 533 6.87 -16.61 -17.15
N ASN A 534 5.84 -15.88 -16.74
CA ASN A 534 5.73 -14.43 -16.89
C ASN A 534 5.09 -13.77 -15.68
N VAL A 535 5.20 -12.45 -15.61
CA VAL A 535 4.74 -11.64 -14.46
C VAL A 535 3.22 -11.67 -14.26
N ASP A 536 2.44 -11.77 -15.36
CA ASP A 536 0.99 -11.78 -15.28
C ASP A 536 0.46 -13.10 -14.68
N GLN A 537 1.03 -14.24 -15.06
CA GLN A 537 0.69 -15.55 -14.47
C GLN A 537 0.95 -15.57 -12.97
N ILE A 538 2.04 -14.95 -12.51
CA ILE A 538 2.35 -14.82 -11.08
C ILE A 538 1.31 -13.93 -10.39
N HIS A 539 0.94 -12.82 -11.02
CA HIS A 539 -0.08 -11.91 -10.51
C HIS A 539 -1.45 -12.59 -10.39
N ASP A 540 -1.87 -13.34 -11.38
CA ASP A 540 -3.16 -14.05 -11.41
C ASP A 540 -3.31 -15.03 -10.23
N ARG A 541 -2.21 -15.64 -9.77
CA ARG A 541 -2.23 -16.52 -8.58
C ARG A 541 -2.49 -15.73 -7.30
N PHE A 542 -1.97 -14.52 -7.16
CA PHE A 542 -2.30 -13.66 -6.03
C PHE A 542 -3.76 -13.22 -6.06
N VAL A 543 -4.29 -12.90 -7.23
CA VAL A 543 -5.72 -12.58 -7.43
C VAL A 543 -6.60 -13.78 -7.04
N GLU A 544 -6.23 -14.99 -7.44
CA GLU A 544 -6.94 -16.22 -7.08
C GLU A 544 -6.96 -16.46 -5.57
N MET A 545 -5.81 -16.34 -4.89
CA MET A 545 -5.73 -16.48 -3.43
C MET A 545 -6.60 -15.44 -2.71
N HIS A 546 -6.58 -14.20 -3.15
CA HIS A 546 -7.40 -13.15 -2.56
C HIS A 546 -8.91 -13.39 -2.76
N ARG A 547 -9.31 -13.83 -3.96
CA ARG A 547 -10.72 -14.15 -4.28
C ARG A 547 -11.26 -15.26 -3.40
N ASN A 548 -10.45 -16.27 -3.13
CA ASN A 548 -10.84 -17.45 -2.35
C ASN A 548 -10.58 -17.31 -0.85
N TYR A 549 -10.16 -16.13 -0.38
CA TYR A 549 -9.76 -15.89 1.01
C TYR A 549 -10.78 -16.46 2.02
N TYR A 550 -12.07 -16.13 1.90
CA TYR A 550 -13.08 -16.55 2.88
C TYR A 550 -13.39 -18.04 2.84
N THR A 551 -13.26 -18.68 1.69
CA THR A 551 -13.39 -20.16 1.57
C THR A 551 -12.25 -20.85 2.30
N TYR A 552 -11.02 -20.38 2.11
CA TYR A 552 -9.84 -20.89 2.80
C TYR A 552 -9.85 -20.55 4.31
N GLU A 553 -10.31 -19.35 4.67
CA GLU A 553 -10.50 -18.93 6.06
C GLU A 553 -11.43 -19.88 6.81
N TRP A 554 -12.56 -20.29 6.19
CA TRP A 554 -13.49 -21.22 6.82
C TRP A 554 -12.83 -22.58 7.08
N THR A 555 -12.09 -23.12 6.14
CA THR A 555 -11.34 -24.38 6.32
C THR A 555 -10.43 -24.32 7.55
N TRP A 556 -9.67 -23.23 7.66
CA TRP A 556 -8.81 -23.00 8.82
C TRP A 556 -9.59 -22.82 10.13
N ALA A 557 -10.61 -21.99 10.11
CA ALA A 557 -11.44 -21.68 11.27
C ALA A 557 -12.15 -22.93 11.79
N TYR A 558 -12.66 -23.78 10.91
CA TYR A 558 -13.31 -25.04 11.29
C TYR A 558 -12.32 -25.98 12.02
N GLY A 559 -11.15 -26.20 11.46
CA GLY A 559 -10.12 -27.02 12.12
C GLY A 559 -9.71 -26.46 13.49
N LYS A 560 -9.52 -25.12 13.58
CA LYS A 560 -9.18 -24.48 14.85
C LYS A 560 -10.34 -24.44 15.84
N MET A 561 -11.57 -24.40 15.39
CA MET A 561 -12.76 -24.53 16.22
C MET A 561 -12.83 -25.91 16.89
N LEU A 562 -12.61 -26.98 16.14
CA LEU A 562 -12.57 -28.35 16.68
C LEU A 562 -11.46 -28.46 17.74
N GLU A 563 -10.26 -27.98 17.44
CA GLU A 563 -9.11 -27.99 18.37
C GLU A 563 -9.39 -27.16 19.64
N PHE A 564 -9.86 -25.91 19.48
CA PHE A 564 -10.00 -24.96 20.58
C PHE A 564 -11.13 -25.31 21.55
N TYR A 565 -12.24 -25.86 21.03
CA TYR A 565 -13.39 -26.27 21.84
C TYR A 565 -13.38 -27.78 22.17
N ASN A 566 -12.34 -28.50 21.75
CA ASN A 566 -12.19 -29.94 21.95
C ASN A 566 -13.41 -30.73 21.42
N LEU A 567 -13.78 -30.48 20.17
CA LEU A 567 -14.92 -31.12 19.49
C LEU A 567 -14.42 -32.14 18.48
N ARG A 568 -15.24 -33.16 18.24
CA ARG A 568 -15.06 -34.11 17.14
C ARG A 568 -16.06 -33.78 16.02
N SER A 569 -15.58 -33.78 14.79
CA SER A 569 -16.35 -33.36 13.60
C SER A 569 -17.65 -34.18 13.41
N ASP A 570 -17.61 -35.47 13.80
CA ASP A 570 -18.71 -36.44 13.71
C ASP A 570 -19.70 -36.39 14.88
N GLU A 571 -19.37 -35.65 15.96
CA GLU A 571 -20.16 -35.58 17.20
C GLU A 571 -20.74 -34.20 17.50
N ILE A 572 -20.50 -33.19 16.63
CA ILE A 572 -21.04 -31.84 16.85
C ILE A 572 -22.55 -31.85 16.92
N THR A 573 -23.10 -31.22 17.96
CA THR A 573 -24.53 -31.07 18.21
C THR A 573 -24.98 -29.61 18.19
N ALA A 574 -26.29 -29.39 18.10
CA ALA A 574 -26.89 -28.07 18.28
C ALA A 574 -26.46 -27.37 19.58
N LYS A 575 -26.30 -28.15 20.67
CA LYS A 575 -25.82 -27.64 21.97
C LYS A 575 -24.40 -27.09 21.89
N ASP A 576 -23.50 -27.75 21.17
CA ASP A 576 -22.13 -27.30 20.99
C ASP A 576 -22.09 -25.96 20.21
N VAL A 577 -22.87 -25.88 19.14
CA VAL A 577 -23.00 -24.66 18.33
C VAL A 577 -23.55 -23.51 19.18
N ILE A 578 -24.61 -23.74 19.97
CA ILE A 578 -25.17 -22.75 20.89
C ILE A 578 -24.10 -22.28 21.90
N ALA A 579 -23.31 -23.21 22.45
CA ALA A 579 -22.26 -22.84 23.39
C ALA A 579 -21.19 -21.95 22.75
N ILE A 580 -20.81 -22.21 21.51
CA ILE A 580 -19.85 -21.37 20.75
C ILE A 580 -20.47 -19.99 20.46
N VAL A 581 -21.74 -19.92 20.02
CA VAL A 581 -22.44 -18.65 19.76
C VAL A 581 -22.55 -17.81 21.03
N LYS A 582 -22.81 -18.39 22.19
CA LYS A 582 -22.79 -17.68 23.47
C LYS A 582 -21.42 -17.11 23.80
N LYS A 583 -20.36 -17.89 23.62
CA LYS A 583 -18.98 -17.42 23.83
C LYS A 583 -18.60 -16.30 22.86
N TRP A 584 -19.01 -16.39 21.62
CA TRP A 584 -18.87 -15.33 20.64
C TRP A 584 -19.60 -14.05 21.06
N GLN A 585 -20.86 -14.15 21.49
CA GLN A 585 -21.66 -13.00 21.93
C GLN A 585 -21.02 -12.31 23.14
N GLU A 586 -20.57 -13.07 24.14
CA GLU A 586 -19.81 -12.57 25.28
C GLU A 586 -18.53 -11.84 24.83
N ALA A 587 -17.79 -12.41 23.87
CA ALA A 587 -16.54 -11.87 23.37
C ALA A 587 -16.72 -10.57 22.55
N VAL A 588 -17.65 -10.54 21.61
CA VAL A 588 -17.89 -9.37 20.76
C VAL A 588 -18.42 -8.19 21.58
N VAL A 589 -19.43 -8.43 22.40
CA VAL A 589 -20.01 -7.41 23.28
C VAL A 589 -19.01 -6.93 24.33
N GLY A 590 -18.20 -7.85 24.86
CA GLY A 590 -17.16 -7.53 25.82
C GLY A 590 -16.07 -6.63 25.24
N LEU A 591 -15.62 -6.89 24.02
CA LEU A 591 -14.64 -6.03 23.31
C LEU A 591 -15.24 -4.65 23.02
N ASP A 592 -16.47 -4.59 22.52
CA ASP A 592 -17.13 -3.32 22.21
C ASP A 592 -17.33 -2.45 23.46
N LYS A 593 -17.68 -3.05 24.61
CA LYS A 593 -17.74 -2.34 25.88
C LYS A 593 -16.38 -1.78 26.32
N MET A 594 -15.30 -2.51 26.05
CA MET A 594 -13.94 -2.00 26.33
C MET A 594 -13.56 -0.85 25.39
N VAL A 595 -13.94 -0.91 24.11
CA VAL A 595 -13.75 0.20 23.14
C VAL A 595 -14.57 1.43 23.55
N TYR A 596 -15.82 1.23 23.98
CA TYR A 596 -16.64 2.31 24.55
C TYR A 596 -15.98 2.98 25.76
N ALA A 597 -15.45 2.18 26.70
CA ALA A 597 -14.74 2.69 27.87
C ALA A 597 -13.43 3.41 27.50
N ASP A 598 -12.75 2.99 26.42
CA ASP A 598 -11.56 3.66 25.90
C ASP A 598 -11.93 5.02 25.29
N ALA A 599 -13.00 5.08 24.50
CA ALA A 599 -13.53 6.32 23.92
C ALA A 599 -13.89 7.35 25.02
N LYS A 600 -14.46 6.91 26.15
CA LYS A 600 -14.86 7.78 27.25
C LYS A 600 -13.68 8.53 27.88
N LYS A 601 -12.44 7.99 27.80
CA LYS A 601 -11.24 8.68 28.32
C LYS A 601 -10.94 9.98 27.59
N GLU A 602 -11.33 10.11 26.31
CA GLU A 602 -11.16 11.35 25.54
C GLU A 602 -12.10 12.48 25.98
N PHE A 603 -13.04 12.20 26.90
CA PHE A 603 -13.97 13.14 27.51
C PHE A 603 -13.73 13.29 29.03
N SER A 604 -12.53 12.96 29.50
CA SER A 604 -12.13 13.12 30.88
C SER A 604 -11.64 14.54 31.15
N LEU A 605 -11.58 14.95 32.44
CA LEU A 605 -11.05 16.25 32.84
C LEU A 605 -9.65 16.54 32.27
N SER A 606 -8.79 15.53 32.20
CA SER A 606 -7.45 15.70 31.60
C SER A 606 -7.50 16.01 30.09
N ALA A 607 -8.52 15.55 29.39
CA ALA A 607 -8.72 15.87 27.98
C ALA A 607 -9.25 17.32 27.77
N MET A 608 -9.80 17.93 28.80
CA MET A 608 -10.31 19.31 28.78
C MET A 608 -9.22 20.35 29.11
N THR A 609 -8.00 19.90 29.43
CA THR A 609 -6.88 20.80 29.69
C THR A 609 -6.59 21.73 28.51
N GLY A 610 -6.60 23.05 28.75
CA GLY A 610 -6.42 24.08 27.73
C GLY A 610 -7.71 24.62 27.11
N PHE A 611 -8.86 24.05 27.45
CA PHE A 611 -10.16 24.65 27.13
C PHE A 611 -10.57 25.67 28.20
N GLY A 612 -11.42 26.64 27.83
CA GLY A 612 -11.94 27.65 28.73
C GLY A 612 -10.91 28.64 29.26
N ALA A 613 -9.70 28.69 28.71
CA ALA A 613 -8.58 29.60 28.99
C ALA A 613 -8.59 30.27 30.40
N ASP A 614 -9.16 31.47 30.51
CA ASP A 614 -9.18 32.29 31.73
C ASP A 614 -10.48 32.10 32.56
N GLY A 615 -11.32 31.13 32.18
CA GLY A 615 -12.65 30.94 32.75
C GLY A 615 -12.75 29.95 33.92
N SER A 616 -13.97 29.79 34.40
CA SER A 616 -14.34 28.79 35.38
C SER A 616 -14.29 27.36 34.82
N ARG A 617 -14.45 26.37 35.69
CA ARG A 617 -14.59 24.98 35.28
C ARG A 617 -15.82 24.76 34.38
N GLU A 618 -16.91 25.46 34.63
CA GLU A 618 -18.13 25.39 33.81
C GLU A 618 -17.89 25.93 32.43
N GLU A 619 -17.16 27.04 32.30
CA GLU A 619 -16.77 27.60 31.00
C GLU A 619 -15.81 26.66 30.23
N MET A 620 -14.89 25.99 30.93
CA MET A 620 -14.03 24.96 30.33
C MET A 620 -14.84 23.77 29.79
N GLU A 621 -15.80 23.25 30.52
CA GLU A 621 -16.68 22.17 30.13
C GLU A 621 -17.54 22.60 28.91
N GLN A 622 -18.11 23.81 28.90
CA GLN A 622 -18.88 24.37 27.81
C GLN A 622 -18.04 24.58 26.53
N ASP A 623 -16.83 25.13 26.67
CA ASP A 623 -15.91 25.31 25.55
C ASP A 623 -15.51 23.96 24.94
N PHE A 624 -15.20 22.97 25.79
CA PHE A 624 -14.92 21.61 25.34
C PHE A 624 -16.09 21.00 24.59
N GLU A 625 -17.33 21.11 25.11
CA GLU A 625 -18.51 20.59 24.42
C GLU A 625 -18.78 21.29 23.09
N GLN A 626 -18.57 22.59 22.98
CA GLN A 626 -18.72 23.33 21.72
C GLN A 626 -17.73 22.86 20.64
N VAL A 627 -16.51 22.49 21.03
CA VAL A 627 -15.45 22.08 20.08
C VAL A 627 -15.49 20.57 19.79
N ARG A 628 -15.68 19.74 20.81
CA ARG A 628 -15.59 18.28 20.74
C ARG A 628 -16.95 17.58 20.64
N GLY A 629 -18.04 18.28 20.95
CA GLY A 629 -19.36 17.71 21.09
C GLY A 629 -19.56 16.95 22.40
N VAL A 630 -20.74 16.39 22.57
CA VAL A 630 -21.13 15.56 23.71
C VAL A 630 -20.78 14.11 23.43
N PHE A 631 -20.26 13.40 24.44
CA PHE A 631 -19.81 12.00 24.30
C PHE A 631 -20.91 11.08 23.77
N GLU A 632 -22.12 11.18 24.32
CA GLU A 632 -23.26 10.33 23.98
C GLU A 632 -23.73 10.51 22.54
N SER A 633 -23.54 11.68 21.96
CA SER A 633 -23.90 12.00 20.56
C SER A 633 -22.75 11.78 19.56
N ASN A 634 -21.57 11.38 20.03
CA ASN A 634 -20.43 11.13 19.15
C ASN A 634 -20.73 9.98 18.18
N PRO A 635 -20.58 10.16 16.84
CA PRO A 635 -20.92 9.14 15.85
C PRO A 635 -20.24 7.80 16.07
N PHE A 636 -18.97 7.80 16.52
CA PHE A 636 -18.26 6.56 16.82
C PHE A 636 -18.86 5.84 18.03
N VAL A 637 -19.18 6.58 19.09
CA VAL A 637 -19.82 6.04 20.32
C VAL A 637 -21.18 5.43 19.98
N THR A 638 -22.00 6.17 19.23
CA THR A 638 -23.31 5.70 18.76
C THR A 638 -23.18 4.41 17.93
N ALA A 639 -22.21 4.36 17.00
CA ALA A 639 -21.98 3.17 16.20
C ALA A 639 -21.53 1.95 17.05
N VAL A 640 -20.73 2.16 18.09
CA VAL A 640 -20.35 1.08 19.02
C VAL A 640 -21.55 0.55 19.79
N LEU A 641 -22.43 1.42 20.29
CA LEU A 641 -23.64 1.00 21.00
C LEU A 641 -24.61 0.24 20.08
N GLN A 642 -24.83 0.74 18.87
CA GLN A 642 -25.64 0.04 17.86
C GLN A 642 -25.07 -1.32 17.50
N HIS A 643 -23.72 -1.44 17.41
CA HIS A 643 -23.07 -2.71 17.15
C HIS A 643 -23.26 -3.71 18.29
N ILE A 644 -23.20 -3.25 19.55
CA ILE A 644 -23.49 -4.09 20.73
C ILE A 644 -24.94 -4.63 20.66
N GLU A 645 -25.91 -3.77 20.38
CA GLU A 645 -27.33 -4.16 20.26
C GLU A 645 -27.53 -5.17 19.11
N ALA A 646 -27.00 -4.86 17.93
CA ALA A 646 -27.12 -5.72 16.75
C ALA A 646 -26.48 -7.11 16.97
N LYS A 647 -25.28 -7.16 17.60
CA LYS A 647 -24.61 -8.44 17.87
C LYS A 647 -25.29 -9.24 18.98
N THR A 648 -25.88 -8.55 19.95
CA THR A 648 -26.71 -9.19 20.98
C THR A 648 -27.96 -9.82 20.38
N ALA A 649 -28.67 -9.07 19.53
CA ALA A 649 -29.88 -9.55 18.84
C ALA A 649 -29.56 -10.74 17.92
N LEU A 650 -28.51 -10.63 17.09
CA LEU A 650 -28.07 -11.71 16.21
C LEU A 650 -27.73 -13.00 16.96
N GLY A 651 -27.02 -12.88 18.10
CA GLY A 651 -26.68 -14.04 18.92
C GLY A 651 -27.92 -14.71 19.51
N ASN A 652 -28.87 -13.95 20.00
CA ASN A 652 -30.14 -14.48 20.56
C ASN A 652 -31.00 -15.18 19.48
N GLU A 653 -31.14 -14.53 18.31
CA GLU A 653 -31.89 -15.11 17.17
C GLU A 653 -31.27 -16.45 16.73
N LEU A 654 -29.94 -16.52 16.60
CA LEU A 654 -29.22 -17.73 16.22
C LEU A 654 -29.44 -18.85 17.26
N ILE A 655 -29.32 -18.52 18.55
CA ILE A 655 -29.52 -19.47 19.65
C ILE A 655 -30.95 -20.02 19.61
N GLU A 656 -31.96 -19.17 19.47
CA GLU A 656 -33.40 -19.58 19.36
C GLU A 656 -33.61 -20.47 18.15
N ARG A 657 -33.07 -20.08 16.99
CA ARG A 657 -33.21 -20.84 15.73
C ARG A 657 -32.56 -22.24 15.81
N ILE A 658 -31.43 -22.36 16.49
CA ILE A 658 -30.72 -23.64 16.66
C ILE A 658 -31.35 -24.46 17.81
N ALA A 659 -31.87 -23.84 18.85
CA ALA A 659 -32.51 -24.52 19.97
C ALA A 659 -33.88 -25.15 19.58
N SER A 660 -34.47 -24.77 18.44
CA SER A 660 -35.69 -25.35 17.91
C SER A 660 -35.46 -26.69 17.18
N ILE A 661 -34.23 -27.17 17.10
CA ILE A 661 -33.84 -28.50 16.58
C ILE A 661 -33.94 -29.52 17.71
#